data_8a35230432dcb54b1b274f64de794990
#
_entry.id   8a35230432dcb54b1b274f64de794990
#
_cell.length_a   1.000
_cell.length_b   1.000
_cell.length_c   1.000
_cell.angle_alpha   90.00
_cell.angle_beta   90.00
_cell.angle_gamma   90.00
#
_symmetry.space_group_name_H-M   'P 1'
#
loop_
_entity.id
_entity.type
_entity.pdbx_description
1 polymer ?
#
loop_
_entity_poly.entity_id
_entity_poly.type
_entity_poly.pdbx_seq_one_letter_code
_entity_poly.pdbx_strand_id
1 'polypeptide(L)'
;MSSLGSLPLPVSPDNDPLRDPALYINRELSQLDFNFRVLAQAMDPQVPLLERLRFMCISCTNLDEFFEIRAAAVRHAQEFGLPPAPDGMSPQAILTAIHDRAAELVDQQYRCWNETLRPALMDAGIGVLGRHSWTDRQKRWLRAYFRNEIMPVLSPLGLDPVHPFPKILNKSLNIVVVLKGTDAFGRAGHLAIVRAPRSLPRIIQLPEKLGGPQNFVFLSSVLSTFVDELFPGMEVQGAYQFRVTRNSELVVDEEEVENLALALRDELVDRGYRPAVRLEIAQDMPRDIVRTLLQNFGLTENAVYRIDGPVNLNRIIQLYDLIAQPDLKYPPMTPRTLRDSDGIFETTARQDLLLHHPFDAFTAVLDLIRQAAIDPNVLAIKQTLYRTGKDSLIVDALIQAARNGKDVTVVVELRARFDEEANLGLADRLQEAGVQVVYGVVGYKTHAKMLLIVRREGRKLRRYVHLGTGNYHSGTARAYTDISLITADADIGNDVHLLFQQLSGLASKMKLKRLLQSPFTLHTGILGRIERETRIAAAGRPARIIAKMNALNEPQVVRALYAASQAGVQIDLIIRGACTLRPGVPGVSDNIRVRSIVGRFLEHSRVYWFGNDGAPEMYCASADWLERNLLRRVETCFPILDPELAKRVYREVLQNYLDDNLNAWELDADGIYHKRAPAHDEAPHSAQMALMQGL
;
A
#
# COMPACT_ATOMS: atom_id res chain seq x y z
N MET A 1 36.83 44.51 14.73
CA MET A 1 35.76 44.05 15.66
C MET A 1 34.47 44.00 14.83
N SER A 2 34.19 42.86 14.20
CA SER A 2 32.97 42.61 13.42
C SER A 2 31.98 41.89 14.32
N SER A 3 30.81 42.49 14.48
CA SER A 3 29.69 41.96 15.24
C SER A 3 29.21 40.63 14.64
N LEU A 4 29.49 39.53 15.34
CA LEU A 4 28.81 38.29 15.16
C LEU A 4 27.35 38.48 15.57
N GLY A 5 26.43 38.48 14.59
CA GLY A 5 25.02 38.48 14.82
C GLY A 5 24.63 37.26 15.68
N SER A 6 24.02 37.54 16.81
CA SER A 6 23.50 36.55 17.74
C SER A 6 22.47 35.66 16.99
N LEU A 7 22.75 34.36 16.87
CA LEU A 7 21.74 33.37 16.52
C LEU A 7 20.57 33.52 17.51
N PRO A 8 19.31 33.47 17.06
CA PRO A 8 18.18 33.50 17.96
C PRO A 8 18.27 32.31 18.94
N LEU A 9 18.04 32.61 20.22
CA LEU A 9 17.95 31.58 21.26
C LEU A 9 16.90 30.53 20.87
N PRO A 10 17.09 29.23 21.22
CA PRO A 10 16.10 28.24 20.95
C PRO A 10 14.77 28.64 21.62
N VAL A 11 13.75 28.80 20.81
CA VAL A 11 12.38 29.09 21.25
C VAL A 11 11.94 27.93 22.16
N SER A 12 11.34 28.27 23.30
CA SER A 12 10.74 27.27 24.19
C SER A 12 9.81 26.36 23.39
N PRO A 13 9.80 25.04 23.62
CA PRO A 13 8.96 24.08 22.87
C PRO A 13 7.49 24.48 22.80
N ASP A 14 6.97 25.21 23.77
CA ASP A 14 5.57 25.64 23.86
C ASP A 14 5.26 26.92 23.03
N ASN A 15 6.26 27.60 22.47
CA ASN A 15 6.11 28.89 21.76
C ASN A 15 6.63 28.85 20.29
N ASP A 16 6.79 27.68 19.71
CA ASP A 16 7.21 27.55 18.31
C ASP A 16 6.01 27.80 17.37
N PRO A 17 6.00 28.94 16.60
CA PRO A 17 4.88 29.28 15.71
C PRO A 17 4.66 28.24 14.60
N LEU A 18 5.66 27.42 14.27
CA LEU A 18 5.53 26.34 13.29
C LEU A 18 4.81 25.10 13.84
N ARG A 19 4.37 25.13 15.10
CA ARG A 19 3.49 24.13 15.70
C ARG A 19 2.02 24.52 15.65
N ASP A 20 1.67 25.65 15.06
CA ASP A 20 0.28 26.06 14.89
C ASP A 20 -0.50 24.94 14.16
N PRO A 21 -1.57 24.38 14.76
CA PRO A 21 -2.40 23.34 14.15
C PRO A 21 -2.93 23.70 12.76
N ALA A 22 -3.14 24.97 12.48
CA ALA A 22 -3.60 25.45 11.17
C ALA A 22 -2.60 25.18 10.03
N LEU A 23 -1.33 24.93 10.34
CA LEU A 23 -0.29 24.60 9.37
C LEU A 23 -0.29 23.11 8.98
N TYR A 24 -1.12 22.29 9.62
CA TYR A 24 -1.11 20.83 9.38
C TYR A 24 -2.42 20.38 8.78
N ILE A 25 -2.31 19.44 7.83
CA ILE A 25 -3.42 18.72 7.25
C ILE A 25 -3.60 17.42 8.04
N ASN A 26 -4.86 17.06 8.36
CA ASN A 26 -5.13 15.77 9.02
C ASN A 26 -4.66 14.61 8.15
N ARG A 27 -3.88 13.72 8.74
CA ARG A 27 -3.26 12.60 8.05
C ARG A 27 -4.26 11.60 7.50
N GLU A 28 -5.32 11.29 8.25
CA GLU A 28 -6.33 10.31 7.90
C GLU A 28 -7.21 10.83 6.75
N LEU A 29 -7.57 12.11 6.80
CA LEU A 29 -8.30 12.78 5.71
C LEU A 29 -7.46 12.88 4.44
N SER A 30 -6.19 13.27 4.56
CA SER A 30 -5.25 13.29 3.43
C SER A 30 -5.09 11.91 2.78
N GLN A 31 -5.15 10.83 3.56
CA GLN A 31 -5.14 9.45 3.04
C GLN A 31 -6.44 9.10 2.29
N LEU A 32 -7.58 9.58 2.74
CA LEU A 32 -8.85 9.42 2.01
C LEU A 32 -8.83 10.23 0.72
N ASP A 33 -8.29 11.46 0.72
CA ASP A 33 -8.15 12.28 -0.48
C ASP A 33 -7.23 11.64 -1.52
N PHE A 34 -6.19 10.93 -1.10
CA PHE A 34 -5.44 10.08 -2.03
C PHE A 34 -6.34 9.04 -2.70
N ASN A 35 -7.26 8.45 -1.96
CA ASN A 35 -8.14 7.43 -2.50
C ASN A 35 -9.17 7.99 -3.50
N PHE A 36 -9.58 9.25 -3.36
CA PHE A 36 -10.34 9.97 -4.40
C PHE A 36 -9.53 10.15 -5.68
N ARG A 37 -8.23 10.48 -5.58
CA ARG A 37 -7.35 10.58 -6.75
C ARG A 37 -7.18 9.25 -7.47
N VAL A 38 -7.17 8.14 -6.73
CA VAL A 38 -7.19 6.79 -7.32
C VAL A 38 -8.50 6.53 -8.04
N LEU A 39 -9.64 6.87 -7.43
CA LEU A 39 -10.97 6.71 -8.06
C LEU A 39 -11.11 7.58 -9.33
N ALA A 40 -10.50 8.76 -9.37
CA ALA A 40 -10.50 9.63 -10.54
C ALA A 40 -9.94 8.94 -11.79
N GLN A 41 -8.99 8.00 -11.66
CA GLN A 41 -8.52 7.17 -12.77
C GLN A 41 -9.61 6.25 -13.34
N ALA A 42 -10.53 5.80 -12.51
CA ALA A 42 -11.67 5.00 -12.97
C ALA A 42 -12.70 5.83 -13.76
N MET A 43 -12.74 7.12 -13.52
CA MET A 43 -13.65 8.06 -14.21
C MET A 43 -13.04 8.68 -15.46
N ASP A 44 -11.73 8.56 -15.67
CA ASP A 44 -11.00 9.16 -16.79
C ASP A 44 -11.23 8.32 -18.07
N PRO A 45 -11.88 8.85 -19.12
CA PRO A 45 -12.15 8.12 -20.36
C PRO A 45 -10.89 7.80 -21.18
N GLN A 46 -9.75 8.45 -20.91
CA GLN A 46 -8.47 8.15 -21.56
C GLN A 46 -7.85 6.84 -21.05
N VAL A 47 -8.30 6.34 -19.90
CA VAL A 47 -7.85 5.07 -19.33
C VAL A 47 -8.65 3.92 -19.96
N PRO A 48 -8.02 2.81 -20.39
CA PRO A 48 -8.73 1.64 -20.94
C PRO A 48 -9.79 1.09 -19.99
N LEU A 49 -10.93 0.63 -20.50
CA LEU A 49 -12.12 0.34 -19.69
C LEU A 49 -11.90 -0.67 -18.56
N LEU A 50 -11.18 -1.76 -18.81
CA LEU A 50 -10.90 -2.75 -17.74
C LEU A 50 -9.88 -2.22 -16.72
N GLU A 51 -8.99 -1.32 -17.10
CA GLU A 51 -8.12 -0.62 -16.14
C GLU A 51 -8.92 0.36 -15.28
N ARG A 52 -9.90 1.07 -15.85
CA ARG A 52 -10.84 1.90 -15.07
C ARG A 52 -11.57 1.07 -14.01
N LEU A 53 -12.08 -0.11 -14.41
CA LEU A 53 -12.66 -1.08 -13.48
C LEU A 53 -11.67 -1.46 -12.36
N ARG A 54 -10.42 -1.72 -12.73
CA ARG A 54 -9.36 -2.06 -11.79
C ARG A 54 -9.06 -0.93 -10.82
N PHE A 55 -8.98 0.32 -11.29
CA PHE A 55 -8.78 1.48 -10.41
C PHE A 55 -9.93 1.68 -9.42
N MET A 56 -11.18 1.49 -9.84
CA MET A 56 -12.33 1.48 -8.91
C MET A 56 -12.15 0.40 -7.83
N CYS A 57 -11.78 -0.82 -8.22
CA CYS A 57 -11.55 -1.92 -7.27
C CYS A 57 -10.36 -1.64 -6.33
N ILE A 58 -9.28 -0.99 -6.82
CA ILE A 58 -8.16 -0.55 -6.00
C ILE A 58 -8.63 0.49 -4.97
N SER A 59 -9.46 1.47 -5.38
CA SER A 59 -10.04 2.45 -4.46
C SER A 59 -10.84 1.77 -3.34
N CYS A 60 -11.65 0.76 -3.67
CA CYS A 60 -12.40 -0.01 -2.67
C CYS A 60 -11.47 -0.80 -1.72
N THR A 61 -10.41 -1.39 -2.25
CA THR A 61 -9.42 -2.14 -1.44
C THR A 61 -8.65 -1.23 -0.50
N ASN A 62 -8.23 -0.05 -0.99
CA ASN A 62 -7.56 0.96 -0.18
C ASN A 62 -8.44 1.45 0.98
N LEU A 63 -9.75 1.61 0.72
CA LEU A 63 -10.71 1.99 1.74
C LEU A 63 -10.91 0.88 2.78
N ASP A 64 -10.93 -0.39 2.37
CA ASP A 64 -10.96 -1.52 3.30
C ASP A 64 -9.73 -1.51 4.21
N GLU A 65 -8.52 -1.39 3.65
CA GLU A 65 -7.29 -1.33 4.42
C GLU A 65 -7.24 -0.11 5.35
N PHE A 66 -7.76 1.03 4.89
CA PHE A 66 -7.86 2.24 5.71
C PHE A 66 -8.70 1.99 6.97
N PHE A 67 -9.86 1.34 6.84
CA PHE A 67 -10.70 1.00 8.00
C PHE A 67 -10.07 -0.07 8.89
N GLU A 68 -9.49 -1.11 8.31
CA GLU A 68 -8.86 -2.21 9.05
C GLU A 68 -7.72 -1.74 9.96
N ILE A 69 -7.05 -0.63 9.61
CA ILE A 69 -5.83 -0.19 10.27
C ILE A 69 -5.93 1.24 10.79
N ARG A 70 -6.30 2.20 9.92
CA ARG A 70 -6.21 3.62 10.26
C ARG A 70 -7.39 4.08 11.11
N ALA A 71 -8.60 3.84 10.65
CA ALA A 71 -9.81 4.15 11.41
C ALA A 71 -9.85 3.34 12.72
N ALA A 72 -9.42 2.08 12.70
CA ALA A 72 -9.27 1.26 13.91
C ALA A 72 -8.31 1.87 14.92
N ALA A 73 -7.16 2.40 14.48
CA ALA A 73 -6.20 3.07 15.36
C ALA A 73 -6.75 4.38 15.96
N VAL A 74 -7.50 5.17 15.18
CA VAL A 74 -8.16 6.40 15.68
C VAL A 74 -9.24 6.06 16.71
N ARG A 75 -10.01 4.98 16.47
CA ARG A 75 -11.00 4.49 17.44
C ARG A 75 -10.34 4.07 18.75
N HIS A 76 -9.24 3.34 18.67
CA HIS A 76 -8.44 2.99 19.84
C HIS A 76 -7.92 4.25 20.58
N ALA A 77 -7.43 5.25 19.83
CA ALA A 77 -7.00 6.53 20.39
C ALA A 77 -8.14 7.25 21.15
N GLN A 78 -9.37 7.19 20.63
CA GLN A 78 -10.55 7.72 21.30
C GLN A 78 -10.88 6.96 22.59
N GLU A 79 -10.85 5.62 22.55
CA GLU A 79 -11.17 4.76 23.69
C GLU A 79 -10.18 4.98 24.88
N PHE A 80 -8.92 5.28 24.57
CA PHE A 80 -7.87 5.54 25.56
C PHE A 80 -7.63 7.03 25.86
N GLY A 81 -8.45 7.93 25.31
CA GLY A 81 -8.34 9.36 25.59
C GLY A 81 -7.02 9.99 25.15
N LEU A 82 -6.43 9.53 24.04
CA LEU A 82 -5.17 10.06 23.54
C LEU A 82 -5.30 11.53 23.13
N PRO A 83 -4.20 12.33 23.18
CA PRO A 83 -4.21 13.75 22.85
C PRO A 83 -4.61 13.98 21.39
N PRO A 84 -5.03 15.24 21.06
CA PRO A 84 -5.29 15.65 19.68
C PRO A 84 -4.10 15.41 18.74
N ALA A 85 -4.39 15.23 17.45
CA ALA A 85 -3.40 15.15 16.40
C ALA A 85 -2.69 16.52 16.18
N PRO A 86 -1.57 16.57 15.43
CA PRO A 86 -0.85 17.82 15.17
C PRO A 86 -1.69 18.95 14.55
N ASP A 87 -2.75 18.62 13.82
CA ASP A 87 -3.74 19.55 13.26
C ASP A 87 -4.80 20.01 14.28
N GLY A 88 -4.66 19.64 15.55
CA GLY A 88 -5.56 20.01 16.65
C GLY A 88 -6.85 19.21 16.73
N MET A 89 -7.16 18.31 15.79
CA MET A 89 -8.37 17.51 15.84
C MET A 89 -8.31 16.44 16.91
N SER A 90 -9.36 16.34 17.75
CA SER A 90 -9.52 15.23 18.69
C SER A 90 -9.82 13.92 17.96
N PRO A 91 -9.51 12.74 18.55
CA PRO A 91 -9.85 11.46 17.94
C PRO A 91 -11.33 11.32 17.57
N GLN A 92 -12.24 11.86 18.39
CA GLN A 92 -13.70 11.88 18.09
C GLN A 92 -13.99 12.74 16.85
N ALA A 93 -13.40 13.93 16.72
CA ALA A 93 -13.61 14.80 15.57
C ALA A 93 -13.04 14.15 14.29
N ILE A 94 -11.89 13.48 14.39
CA ILE A 94 -11.31 12.73 13.26
C ILE A 94 -12.25 11.60 12.82
N LEU A 95 -12.83 10.81 13.73
CA LEU A 95 -13.76 9.73 13.39
C LEU A 95 -15.01 10.25 12.68
N THR A 96 -15.55 11.39 13.11
CA THR A 96 -16.69 12.03 12.44
C THR A 96 -16.31 12.46 11.02
N ALA A 97 -15.18 13.15 10.87
CA ALA A 97 -14.69 13.59 9.56
C ALA A 97 -14.34 12.40 8.62
N ILE A 98 -13.78 11.30 9.17
CA ILE A 98 -13.57 10.06 8.44
C ILE A 98 -14.90 9.51 7.92
N HIS A 99 -15.96 9.48 8.77
CA HIS A 99 -17.27 8.98 8.34
C HIS A 99 -17.79 9.78 7.15
N ASP A 100 -17.83 11.11 7.26
CA ASP A 100 -18.37 11.99 6.22
C ASP A 100 -17.58 11.83 4.91
N ARG A 101 -16.25 11.88 4.98
CA ARG A 101 -15.39 11.78 3.80
C ARG A 101 -15.41 10.39 3.16
N ALA A 102 -15.46 9.33 3.98
CA ALA A 102 -15.59 7.96 3.48
C ALA A 102 -16.98 7.67 2.90
N ALA A 103 -18.05 8.26 3.45
CA ALA A 103 -19.39 8.14 2.89
C ALA A 103 -19.48 8.77 1.50
N GLU A 104 -18.88 9.95 1.32
CA GLU A 104 -18.75 10.59 0.01
C GLU A 104 -17.98 9.71 -1.00
N LEU A 105 -16.85 9.12 -0.56
CA LEU A 105 -16.04 8.24 -1.41
C LEU A 105 -16.82 6.98 -1.82
N VAL A 106 -17.54 6.35 -0.88
CA VAL A 106 -18.38 5.18 -1.16
C VAL A 106 -19.49 5.52 -2.16
N ASP A 107 -20.16 6.64 -1.98
CA ASP A 107 -21.19 7.10 -2.92
C ASP A 107 -20.61 7.32 -4.33
N GLN A 108 -19.44 7.96 -4.45
CA GLN A 108 -18.75 8.13 -5.73
C GLN A 108 -18.30 6.80 -6.34
N GLN A 109 -17.84 5.82 -5.56
CA GLN A 109 -17.50 4.48 -6.04
C GLN A 109 -18.70 3.77 -6.65
N TYR A 110 -19.86 3.81 -5.97
CA TYR A 110 -21.09 3.17 -6.46
C TYR A 110 -21.70 3.91 -7.67
N ARG A 111 -21.66 5.25 -7.70
CA ARG A 111 -22.01 6.01 -8.91
C ARG A 111 -21.09 5.69 -10.08
N CYS A 112 -19.77 5.66 -9.87
CA CYS A 112 -18.82 5.26 -10.90
C CYS A 112 -19.15 3.88 -11.47
N TRP A 113 -19.49 2.92 -10.61
CA TRP A 113 -19.94 1.59 -11.04
C TRP A 113 -21.24 1.63 -11.82
N ASN A 114 -22.30 2.20 -11.23
CA ASN A 114 -23.65 2.11 -11.77
C ASN A 114 -23.87 2.98 -13.03
N GLU A 115 -23.30 4.19 -13.04
CA GLU A 115 -23.59 5.22 -14.06
C GLU A 115 -22.52 5.29 -15.15
N THR A 116 -21.29 4.80 -14.89
CA THR A 116 -20.17 4.94 -15.81
C THR A 116 -19.64 3.59 -16.30
N LEU A 117 -19.13 2.74 -15.39
CA LEU A 117 -18.41 1.53 -15.79
C LEU A 117 -19.33 0.42 -16.28
N ARG A 118 -20.44 0.17 -15.60
CA ARG A 118 -21.39 -0.87 -15.98
C ARG A 118 -22.04 -0.60 -17.33
N PRO A 119 -22.55 0.62 -17.66
CA PRO A 119 -22.99 0.94 -19.00
C PRO A 119 -21.91 0.78 -20.06
N ALA A 120 -20.70 1.31 -19.83
CA ALA A 120 -19.59 1.20 -20.76
C ALA A 120 -19.18 -0.26 -21.02
N LEU A 121 -19.24 -1.14 -20.01
CA LEU A 121 -19.04 -2.58 -20.18
C LEU A 121 -20.12 -3.19 -21.07
N MET A 122 -21.38 -2.82 -20.89
CA MET A 122 -22.49 -3.29 -21.74
C MET A 122 -22.31 -2.86 -23.19
N ASP A 123 -21.89 -1.61 -23.43
CA ASP A 123 -21.61 -1.09 -24.79
C ASP A 123 -20.42 -1.84 -25.42
N ALA A 124 -19.47 -2.31 -24.63
CA ALA A 124 -18.36 -3.17 -25.06
C ALA A 124 -18.73 -4.66 -25.21
N GLY A 125 -20.01 -5.02 -25.07
CA GLY A 125 -20.51 -6.40 -25.18
C GLY A 125 -20.32 -7.25 -23.92
N ILE A 126 -20.02 -6.64 -22.79
CA ILE A 126 -19.81 -7.32 -21.49
C ILE A 126 -21.00 -7.05 -20.59
N GLY A 127 -21.90 -8.01 -20.44
CA GLY A 127 -23.13 -7.87 -19.67
C GLY A 127 -22.94 -8.24 -18.20
N VAL A 128 -23.09 -7.28 -17.27
CA VAL A 128 -23.26 -7.57 -15.84
C VAL A 128 -24.72 -7.39 -15.47
N LEU A 129 -25.45 -8.51 -15.46
CA LEU A 129 -26.91 -8.52 -15.41
C LEU A 129 -27.42 -8.42 -13.97
N GLY A 130 -28.28 -7.44 -13.72
CA GLY A 130 -29.04 -7.32 -12.48
C GLY A 130 -30.23 -8.29 -12.44
N ARG A 131 -30.70 -8.67 -11.24
CA ARG A 131 -31.81 -9.62 -11.04
C ARG A 131 -33.11 -9.29 -11.80
N HIS A 132 -33.38 -8.01 -12.03
CA HIS A 132 -34.57 -7.53 -12.74
C HIS A 132 -34.47 -7.65 -14.26
N SER A 133 -33.27 -7.82 -14.81
CA SER A 133 -33.04 -7.96 -16.27
C SER A 133 -32.89 -9.42 -16.72
N TRP A 134 -32.98 -10.39 -15.81
CA TRP A 134 -32.85 -11.81 -16.18
C TRP A 134 -34.07 -12.30 -16.96
N THR A 135 -33.85 -12.94 -18.08
CA THR A 135 -34.89 -13.66 -18.82
C THR A 135 -35.36 -14.88 -18.04
N ASP A 136 -36.55 -15.40 -18.35
CA ASP A 136 -37.06 -16.63 -17.71
C ASP A 136 -36.14 -17.84 -17.92
N ARG A 137 -35.44 -17.87 -19.07
CA ARG A 137 -34.47 -18.93 -19.37
C ARG A 137 -33.25 -18.83 -18.50
N GLN A 138 -32.75 -17.61 -18.30
CA GLN A 138 -31.63 -17.34 -17.37
C GLN A 138 -32.03 -17.63 -15.92
N LYS A 139 -33.21 -17.22 -15.48
CA LYS A 139 -33.75 -17.52 -14.13
C LYS A 139 -33.84 -19.02 -13.88
N ARG A 140 -34.34 -19.81 -14.84
CA ARG A 140 -34.40 -21.28 -14.69
C ARG A 140 -33.01 -21.90 -14.54
N TRP A 141 -32.04 -21.45 -15.32
CA TRP A 141 -30.66 -21.94 -15.22
C TRP A 141 -30.03 -21.54 -13.89
N LEU A 142 -30.18 -20.26 -13.48
CA LEU A 142 -29.64 -19.77 -12.22
C LEU A 142 -30.26 -20.46 -11.01
N ARG A 143 -31.57 -20.82 -11.09
CA ARG A 143 -32.23 -21.62 -10.03
C ARG A 143 -31.64 -23.01 -9.95
N ALA A 144 -31.39 -23.67 -11.08
CA ALA A 144 -30.72 -24.98 -11.12
C ALA A 144 -29.28 -24.89 -10.60
N TYR A 145 -28.53 -23.87 -10.98
CA TYR A 145 -27.20 -23.60 -10.47
C TYR A 145 -27.21 -23.34 -8.96
N PHE A 146 -28.17 -22.55 -8.46
CA PHE A 146 -28.35 -22.33 -7.04
C PHE A 146 -28.55 -23.63 -6.27
N ARG A 147 -29.47 -24.48 -6.73
CA ARG A 147 -29.77 -25.76 -6.07
C ARG A 147 -28.63 -26.76 -6.08
N ASN A 148 -27.86 -26.80 -7.17
CA ASN A 148 -26.83 -27.82 -7.35
C ASN A 148 -25.47 -27.40 -6.82
N GLU A 149 -25.11 -26.11 -6.95
CA GLU A 149 -23.74 -25.63 -6.69
C GLU A 149 -23.66 -24.71 -5.46
N ILE A 150 -24.73 -23.96 -5.13
CA ILE A 150 -24.70 -22.97 -4.06
C ILE A 150 -25.38 -23.49 -2.79
N MET A 151 -26.62 -23.94 -2.89
CA MET A 151 -27.43 -24.36 -1.75
C MET A 151 -26.76 -25.45 -0.90
N PRO A 152 -26.09 -26.49 -1.47
CA PRO A 152 -25.47 -27.55 -0.66
C PRO A 152 -24.34 -27.09 0.26
N VAL A 153 -23.72 -25.93 -0.02
CA VAL A 153 -22.63 -25.39 0.79
C VAL A 153 -23.07 -24.25 1.72
N LEU A 154 -24.35 -23.95 1.74
CA LEU A 154 -24.91 -22.93 2.61
C LEU A 154 -25.46 -23.54 3.90
N SER A 155 -25.25 -22.84 5.01
CA SER A 155 -25.83 -23.18 6.32
C SER A 155 -26.52 -21.93 6.88
N PRO A 156 -27.83 -21.80 6.66
CA PRO A 156 -28.60 -20.72 7.27
C PRO A 156 -28.59 -20.83 8.79
N LEU A 157 -28.42 -19.72 9.49
CA LEU A 157 -28.40 -19.64 10.94
C LEU A 157 -29.56 -18.78 11.41
N GLY A 158 -30.58 -19.36 12.05
CA GLY A 158 -31.64 -18.64 12.69
C GLY A 158 -31.09 -17.81 13.86
N LEU A 159 -31.53 -16.57 13.97
CA LEU A 159 -31.20 -15.72 15.13
C LEU A 159 -32.28 -15.91 16.20
N ASP A 160 -31.82 -16.31 17.37
CA ASP A 160 -32.61 -16.58 18.55
C ASP A 160 -32.10 -15.71 19.71
N PRO A 161 -32.94 -15.04 20.48
CA PRO A 161 -32.51 -14.22 21.61
C PRO A 161 -31.72 -14.97 22.69
N VAL A 162 -31.86 -16.28 22.75
CA VAL A 162 -31.18 -17.16 23.74
C VAL A 162 -29.77 -17.56 23.32
N HIS A 163 -29.47 -17.51 22.02
CA HIS A 163 -28.16 -17.91 21.51
C HIS A 163 -27.33 -16.68 21.11
N PRO A 164 -25.98 -16.76 21.26
CA PRO A 164 -25.11 -15.67 20.83
C PRO A 164 -25.21 -15.44 19.33
N PHE A 165 -25.11 -14.17 18.93
CA PHE A 165 -25.04 -13.79 17.53
C PHE A 165 -23.88 -14.52 16.81
N PRO A 166 -24.09 -15.07 15.60
CA PRO A 166 -23.09 -15.83 14.90
C PRO A 166 -21.83 -14.98 14.61
N LYS A 167 -20.66 -15.58 14.77
CA LYS A 167 -19.39 -14.93 14.46
C LYS A 167 -19.28 -14.69 12.95
N ILE A 168 -19.34 -13.44 12.55
CA ILE A 168 -19.21 -13.01 11.15
C ILE A 168 -17.75 -12.70 10.84
N LEU A 169 -17.23 -13.35 9.81
CA LEU A 169 -15.84 -13.17 9.35
C LEU A 169 -15.62 -11.78 8.74
N ASN A 170 -14.42 -11.24 8.93
CA ASN A 170 -13.98 -9.99 8.31
C ASN A 170 -14.19 -10.00 6.80
N LYS A 171 -14.85 -8.98 6.25
CA LYS A 171 -15.11 -8.75 4.81
C LYS A 171 -15.85 -9.91 4.10
N SER A 172 -16.61 -10.75 4.82
CA SER A 172 -17.45 -11.79 4.22
C SER A 172 -18.77 -11.21 3.70
N LEU A 173 -19.30 -11.82 2.64
CA LEU A 173 -20.64 -11.54 2.15
C LEU A 173 -21.65 -12.31 3.01
N ASN A 174 -22.61 -11.60 3.56
CA ASN A 174 -23.69 -12.17 4.37
C ASN A 174 -25.03 -11.58 3.92
N ILE A 175 -26.08 -12.35 4.11
CA ILE A 175 -27.46 -11.91 3.87
C ILE A 175 -28.23 -12.10 5.17
N VAL A 176 -28.85 -11.05 5.67
CA VAL A 176 -29.85 -11.16 6.73
C VAL A 176 -31.21 -11.35 6.07
N VAL A 177 -31.91 -12.39 6.50
CA VAL A 177 -33.20 -12.80 5.94
C VAL A 177 -34.30 -12.56 7.01
N VAL A 178 -35.32 -11.85 6.63
CA VAL A 178 -36.53 -11.63 7.46
C VAL A 178 -37.52 -12.73 7.19
N LEU A 179 -37.87 -13.48 8.23
CA LEU A 179 -38.73 -14.64 8.17
C LEU A 179 -40.02 -14.40 8.93
N LYS A 180 -41.14 -14.95 8.41
CA LYS A 180 -42.44 -15.03 9.10
C LYS A 180 -42.89 -16.49 9.11
N GLY A 181 -43.34 -16.94 10.27
CA GLY A 181 -43.81 -18.31 10.47
C GLY A 181 -43.12 -18.97 11.66
N THR A 182 -43.34 -20.27 11.80
CA THR A 182 -42.76 -21.09 12.87
C THR A 182 -41.89 -22.20 12.28
N ASP A 183 -40.79 -22.49 12.92
CA ASP A 183 -39.93 -23.62 12.52
C ASP A 183 -40.57 -24.98 12.90
N ALA A 184 -39.89 -26.06 12.53
CA ALA A 184 -40.31 -27.43 12.80
C ALA A 184 -40.48 -27.76 14.31
N PHE A 185 -39.90 -26.92 15.19
CA PHE A 185 -39.99 -27.04 16.64
C PHE A 185 -41.00 -26.07 17.28
N GLY A 186 -41.81 -25.37 16.44
CA GLY A 186 -42.79 -24.41 16.89
C GLY A 186 -42.27 -23.04 17.34
N ARG A 187 -41.00 -22.75 17.09
CA ARG A 187 -40.40 -21.46 17.46
C ARG A 187 -40.74 -20.41 16.37
N ALA A 188 -41.18 -19.25 16.77
CA ALA A 188 -41.34 -18.13 15.85
C ALA A 188 -39.97 -17.63 15.38
N GLY A 189 -39.67 -17.77 14.08
CA GLY A 189 -38.45 -17.28 13.47
C GLY A 189 -38.65 -15.88 12.91
N HIS A 190 -37.81 -14.91 13.29
CA HIS A 190 -37.88 -13.55 12.76
C HIS A 190 -36.73 -13.17 11.86
N LEU A 191 -35.52 -13.61 12.19
CA LEU A 191 -34.30 -13.30 11.43
C LEU A 191 -33.44 -14.54 11.27
N ALA A 192 -32.78 -14.65 10.12
CA ALA A 192 -31.72 -15.61 9.89
C ALA A 192 -30.55 -14.93 9.16
N ILE A 193 -29.35 -15.49 9.32
CA ILE A 193 -28.17 -15.07 8.57
C ILE A 193 -27.75 -16.21 7.64
N VAL A 194 -27.58 -15.89 6.36
CA VAL A 194 -26.98 -16.74 5.34
C VAL A 194 -25.61 -16.18 4.98
N ARG A 195 -24.58 -16.96 5.30
CA ARG A 195 -23.21 -16.59 5.04
C ARG A 195 -22.72 -17.23 3.74
N ALA A 196 -22.27 -16.43 2.77
CA ALA A 196 -21.72 -16.95 1.52
C ALA A 196 -20.27 -17.43 1.72
N PRO A 197 -19.97 -18.71 1.52
CA PRO A 197 -18.61 -19.23 1.63
C PRO A 197 -17.63 -18.53 0.68
N ARG A 198 -16.36 -18.43 1.09
CA ARG A 198 -15.30 -17.83 0.27
C ARG A 198 -14.93 -18.70 -0.95
N SER A 199 -15.23 -19.99 -0.91
CA SER A 199 -15.03 -20.93 -2.00
C SER A 199 -15.94 -20.67 -3.21
N LEU A 200 -17.09 -20.02 -3.01
CA LEU A 200 -18.00 -19.67 -4.10
C LEU A 200 -17.48 -18.46 -4.90
N PRO A 201 -17.55 -18.49 -6.24
CA PRO A 201 -17.23 -17.34 -7.07
C PRO A 201 -18.19 -16.18 -6.78
N ARG A 202 -17.68 -14.94 -6.73
CA ARG A 202 -18.51 -13.75 -6.50
C ARG A 202 -19.21 -13.28 -7.78
N ILE A 203 -18.65 -13.67 -8.91
CA ILE A 203 -19.19 -13.41 -10.25
C ILE A 203 -19.38 -14.76 -10.93
N ILE A 204 -20.59 -14.99 -11.42
CA ILE A 204 -20.99 -16.24 -12.10
C ILE A 204 -21.16 -15.89 -13.58
N GLN A 205 -20.39 -16.56 -14.43
CA GLN A 205 -20.53 -16.45 -15.88
C GLN A 205 -21.71 -17.30 -16.37
N LEU A 206 -22.59 -16.71 -17.13
CA LEU A 206 -23.70 -17.44 -17.75
C LEU A 206 -23.19 -18.22 -18.96
N PRO A 207 -23.76 -19.42 -19.22
CA PRO A 207 -23.45 -20.14 -20.45
C PRO A 207 -23.77 -19.32 -21.71
N GLU A 208 -22.96 -19.43 -22.72
CA GLU A 208 -23.10 -18.68 -23.98
C GLU A 208 -24.50 -18.80 -24.60
N LYS A 209 -25.12 -19.97 -24.49
CA LYS A 209 -26.49 -20.25 -24.96
C LYS A 209 -27.58 -19.38 -24.33
N LEU A 210 -27.26 -18.68 -23.23
CA LEU A 210 -28.19 -17.88 -22.42
C LEU A 210 -28.05 -16.38 -22.61
N GLY A 211 -27.31 -15.92 -23.61
CA GLY A 211 -27.24 -14.50 -23.90
C GLY A 211 -25.89 -14.01 -24.42
N GLY A 212 -25.01 -14.92 -24.84
CA GLY A 212 -23.69 -14.60 -25.38
C GLY A 212 -22.54 -14.88 -24.42
N PRO A 213 -21.28 -14.83 -24.93
CA PRO A 213 -20.12 -15.37 -24.23
C PRO A 213 -19.66 -14.55 -23.01
N GLN A 214 -20.12 -13.31 -22.86
CA GLN A 214 -19.63 -12.39 -21.83
C GLN A 214 -20.74 -11.80 -20.96
N ASN A 215 -21.64 -12.69 -20.48
CA ASN A 215 -22.67 -12.30 -19.53
C ASN A 215 -22.39 -12.87 -18.14
N PHE A 216 -22.49 -12.02 -17.15
CA PHE A 216 -22.15 -12.29 -15.76
C PHE A 216 -23.27 -11.87 -14.82
N VAL A 217 -23.40 -12.54 -13.69
CA VAL A 217 -24.30 -12.18 -12.58
C VAL A 217 -23.57 -12.22 -11.24
N PHE A 218 -23.98 -11.39 -10.30
CA PHE A 218 -23.44 -11.43 -8.95
C PHE A 218 -24.00 -12.60 -8.15
N LEU A 219 -23.15 -13.29 -7.41
CA LEU A 219 -23.55 -14.30 -6.44
C LEU A 219 -24.59 -13.74 -5.44
N SER A 220 -24.40 -12.51 -4.97
CA SER A 220 -25.34 -11.86 -4.06
C SER A 220 -26.76 -11.73 -4.65
N SER A 221 -26.85 -11.43 -5.95
CA SER A 221 -28.14 -11.36 -6.66
C SER A 221 -28.81 -12.72 -6.75
N VAL A 222 -28.03 -13.79 -6.98
CA VAL A 222 -28.55 -15.19 -7.03
C VAL A 222 -29.03 -15.62 -5.66
N LEU A 223 -28.22 -15.38 -4.62
CA LEU A 223 -28.59 -15.67 -3.22
C LEU A 223 -29.87 -14.93 -2.81
N SER A 224 -29.93 -13.63 -3.02
CA SER A 224 -31.14 -12.84 -2.63
C SER A 224 -32.39 -13.23 -3.41
N THR A 225 -32.24 -13.78 -4.64
CA THR A 225 -33.38 -14.16 -5.47
C THR A 225 -33.97 -15.51 -5.10
N PHE A 226 -33.14 -16.46 -4.65
CA PHE A 226 -33.56 -17.86 -4.38
C PHE A 226 -33.39 -18.24 -2.91
N VAL A 227 -33.24 -17.26 -2.03
CA VAL A 227 -33.03 -17.49 -0.60
C VAL A 227 -34.21 -18.18 0.10
N ASP A 228 -35.41 -18.00 -0.45
CA ASP A 228 -36.64 -18.67 0.00
C ASP A 228 -36.52 -20.20 0.00
N GLU A 229 -35.81 -20.76 -0.93
CA GLU A 229 -35.54 -22.22 -1.02
C GLU A 229 -34.73 -22.78 0.17
N LEU A 230 -34.06 -21.91 0.93
CA LEU A 230 -33.34 -22.30 2.15
C LEU A 230 -34.24 -22.42 3.38
N PHE A 231 -35.51 -21.94 3.31
CA PHE A 231 -36.42 -21.85 4.44
C PHE A 231 -37.78 -22.51 4.12
N PRO A 232 -37.81 -23.83 3.84
CA PRO A 232 -39.05 -24.51 3.47
C PRO A 232 -40.10 -24.39 4.60
N GLY A 233 -41.31 -23.96 4.26
CA GLY A 233 -42.41 -23.79 5.20
C GLY A 233 -42.45 -22.44 5.93
N MET A 234 -41.48 -21.55 5.69
CA MET A 234 -41.46 -20.19 6.20
C MET A 234 -41.61 -19.17 5.06
N GLU A 235 -42.20 -18.03 5.34
CA GLU A 235 -42.34 -16.92 4.39
C GLU A 235 -41.14 -15.97 4.52
N VAL A 236 -40.37 -15.79 3.43
CA VAL A 236 -39.28 -14.79 3.37
C VAL A 236 -39.88 -13.43 3.04
N GLN A 237 -39.82 -12.48 3.98
CA GLN A 237 -40.34 -11.11 3.82
C GLN A 237 -39.30 -10.13 3.26
N GLY A 238 -37.98 -10.46 3.40
CA GLY A 238 -36.90 -9.65 2.89
C GLY A 238 -35.53 -10.34 3.03
N ALA A 239 -34.60 -9.96 2.17
CA ALA A 239 -33.23 -10.49 2.16
C ALA A 239 -32.25 -9.37 1.82
N TYR A 240 -31.41 -8.99 2.78
CA TYR A 240 -30.56 -7.83 2.70
C TYR A 240 -29.10 -8.21 2.89
N GLN A 241 -28.25 -7.85 1.95
CA GLN A 241 -26.82 -8.10 2.04
C GLN A 241 -26.12 -7.13 3.01
N PHE A 242 -25.13 -7.64 3.71
CA PHE A 242 -24.26 -6.82 4.55
C PHE A 242 -22.85 -7.39 4.61
N ARG A 243 -21.90 -6.51 4.99
CA ARG A 243 -20.51 -6.83 5.19
C ARG A 243 -19.97 -6.07 6.39
N VAL A 244 -19.19 -6.74 7.22
CA VAL A 244 -18.49 -6.13 8.35
C VAL A 244 -17.00 -6.06 8.02
N THR A 245 -16.37 -4.90 8.27
CA THR A 245 -14.90 -4.73 8.29
C THR A 245 -14.43 -4.69 9.73
N ARG A 246 -13.36 -5.43 10.05
CA ARG A 246 -12.83 -5.56 11.41
C ARG A 246 -11.42 -4.99 11.52
N ASN A 247 -11.02 -4.61 12.72
CA ASN A 247 -9.63 -4.29 13.01
C ASN A 247 -8.75 -5.50 12.64
N SER A 248 -7.70 -5.25 11.87
CA SER A 248 -6.75 -6.28 11.42
C SER A 248 -5.33 -6.06 11.95
N GLU A 249 -5.13 -5.13 12.87
CA GLU A 249 -3.85 -4.87 13.50
C GLU A 249 -3.52 -5.99 14.47
N LEU A 250 -2.36 -6.66 14.28
CA LEU A 250 -1.87 -7.68 15.20
C LEU A 250 -1.21 -6.99 16.38
N VAL A 251 -1.63 -7.35 17.59
CA VAL A 251 -1.06 -6.86 18.85
C VAL A 251 -0.35 -8.04 19.49
N VAL A 252 0.97 -8.08 19.38
CA VAL A 252 1.83 -9.04 20.08
C VAL A 252 2.78 -8.21 20.94
N ASP A 253 2.80 -8.49 22.24
CA ASP A 253 3.79 -7.92 23.14
C ASP A 253 5.10 -8.71 22.99
N GLU A 254 6.03 -8.14 22.23
CA GLU A 254 7.28 -8.82 21.86
C GLU A 254 8.25 -8.96 23.05
N GLU A 255 8.07 -8.16 24.09
CA GLU A 255 8.92 -8.20 25.27
C GLU A 255 8.51 -9.34 26.22
N GLU A 256 7.24 -9.76 26.19
CA GLU A 256 6.68 -10.82 27.03
C GLU A 256 6.62 -12.21 26.35
N VAL A 257 6.93 -12.30 25.05
CA VAL A 257 6.74 -13.52 24.25
C VAL A 257 8.05 -14.27 24.06
N GLU A 258 8.11 -15.52 24.50
CA GLU A 258 9.27 -16.40 24.32
C GLU A 258 9.52 -16.78 22.85
N ASN A 259 8.46 -16.85 22.00
CA ASN A 259 8.55 -17.20 20.59
C ASN A 259 7.59 -16.38 19.74
N LEU A 260 8.12 -15.34 19.06
CA LEU A 260 7.35 -14.43 18.22
C LEU A 260 6.59 -15.15 17.10
N ALA A 261 7.19 -16.16 16.45
CA ALA A 261 6.55 -16.89 15.35
C ALA A 261 5.33 -17.68 15.84
N LEU A 262 5.40 -18.29 17.02
CA LEU A 262 4.30 -19.03 17.61
C LEU A 262 3.16 -18.08 18.03
N ALA A 263 3.49 -17.01 18.74
CA ALA A 263 2.51 -15.99 19.15
C ALA A 263 1.78 -15.35 17.96
N LEU A 264 2.49 -15.08 16.87
CA LEU A 264 1.85 -14.59 15.64
C LEU A 264 0.90 -15.61 15.01
N ARG A 265 1.20 -16.91 15.07
CA ARG A 265 0.29 -17.96 14.57
C ARG A 265 -1.03 -17.96 15.34
N ASP A 266 -0.98 -17.85 16.67
CA ASP A 266 -2.17 -17.81 17.54
C ASP A 266 -3.00 -16.55 17.27
N GLU A 267 -2.37 -15.38 17.18
CA GLU A 267 -3.01 -14.12 16.85
C GLU A 267 -3.68 -14.08 15.46
N LEU A 268 -3.10 -14.79 14.48
CA LEU A 268 -3.67 -14.89 13.13
C LEU A 268 -5.00 -15.64 13.10
N VAL A 269 -5.21 -16.60 13.99
CA VAL A 269 -6.48 -17.35 14.12
C VAL A 269 -7.60 -16.40 14.55
N ASP A 270 -7.35 -15.51 15.49
CA ASP A 270 -8.34 -14.59 16.07
C ASP A 270 -8.57 -13.33 15.22
N ARG A 271 -7.69 -13.02 14.28
CA ARG A 271 -7.75 -11.83 13.42
C ARG A 271 -9.10 -11.64 12.72
N GLY A 272 -9.71 -12.74 12.27
CA GLY A 272 -10.99 -12.73 11.56
C GLY A 272 -12.20 -12.31 12.41
N TYR A 273 -12.05 -12.23 13.74
CA TYR A 273 -13.12 -12.00 14.70
C TYR A 273 -12.88 -10.80 15.64
N ARG A 274 -11.86 -10.00 15.38
CA ARG A 274 -11.55 -8.79 16.16
C ARG A 274 -12.68 -7.76 16.10
N PRO A 275 -12.68 -6.71 16.93
CA PRO A 275 -13.73 -5.68 16.95
C PRO A 275 -14.06 -5.15 15.57
N ALA A 276 -15.35 -4.98 15.29
CA ALA A 276 -15.83 -4.39 14.05
C ALA A 276 -15.53 -2.88 14.03
N VAL A 277 -15.24 -2.34 12.84
CA VAL A 277 -14.94 -0.91 12.63
C VAL A 277 -15.83 -0.26 11.58
N ARG A 278 -16.46 -1.05 10.68
CA ARG A 278 -17.32 -0.56 9.61
C ARG A 278 -18.37 -1.62 9.26
N LEU A 279 -19.58 -1.15 8.97
CA LEU A 279 -20.72 -1.97 8.51
C LEU A 279 -21.25 -1.41 7.18
N GLU A 280 -21.15 -2.20 6.12
CA GLU A 280 -21.77 -1.91 4.82
C GLU A 280 -23.06 -2.71 4.70
N ILE A 281 -24.14 -2.05 4.30
CA ILE A 281 -25.50 -2.62 4.22
C ILE A 281 -26.16 -2.24 2.91
N ALA A 282 -27.06 -3.09 2.43
CA ALA A 282 -27.94 -2.75 1.31
C ALA A 282 -28.74 -1.47 1.61
N GLN A 283 -28.91 -0.63 0.60
CA GLN A 283 -29.56 0.68 0.73
C GLN A 283 -30.99 0.57 1.29
N ASP A 284 -31.73 -0.48 0.90
CA ASP A 284 -33.11 -0.75 1.26
C ASP A 284 -33.28 -1.51 2.60
N MET A 285 -32.16 -1.78 3.33
CA MET A 285 -32.24 -2.51 4.61
C MET A 285 -33.01 -1.70 5.66
N PRO A 286 -34.07 -2.29 6.29
CA PRO A 286 -34.90 -1.64 7.34
C PRO A 286 -34.05 -1.21 8.55
N ARG A 287 -34.47 -0.10 9.18
CA ARG A 287 -33.74 0.51 10.32
C ARG A 287 -33.65 -0.38 11.56
N ASP A 288 -34.68 -1.18 11.83
CA ASP A 288 -34.72 -2.14 12.95
C ASP A 288 -33.65 -3.23 12.78
N ILE A 289 -33.48 -3.74 11.57
CA ILE A 289 -32.42 -4.72 11.25
C ILE A 289 -31.05 -4.08 11.42
N VAL A 290 -30.88 -2.85 10.91
CA VAL A 290 -29.59 -2.12 11.07
C VAL A 290 -29.28 -1.95 12.56
N ARG A 291 -30.25 -1.57 13.39
CA ARG A 291 -30.08 -1.43 14.85
C ARG A 291 -29.64 -2.76 15.49
N THR A 292 -30.28 -3.86 15.08
CA THR A 292 -29.90 -5.20 15.55
C THR A 292 -28.45 -5.54 15.19
N LEU A 293 -28.00 -5.26 13.95
CA LEU A 293 -26.62 -5.49 13.54
C LEU A 293 -25.65 -4.60 14.32
N LEU A 294 -25.96 -3.31 14.49
CA LEU A 294 -25.13 -2.36 15.26
C LEU A 294 -24.90 -2.82 16.70
N GLN A 295 -25.97 -3.24 17.38
CA GLN A 295 -25.90 -3.75 18.75
C GLN A 295 -25.00 -4.99 18.85
N ASN A 296 -25.14 -5.94 17.92
CA ASN A 296 -24.35 -7.16 17.93
C ASN A 296 -22.88 -6.98 17.52
N PHE A 297 -22.56 -5.96 16.75
CA PHE A 297 -21.17 -5.65 16.36
C PHE A 297 -20.52 -4.60 17.26
N GLY A 298 -21.23 -4.01 18.23
CA GLY A 298 -20.71 -2.93 19.07
C GLY A 298 -20.38 -1.67 18.27
N LEU A 299 -21.20 -1.34 17.26
CA LEU A 299 -21.01 -0.20 16.37
C LEU A 299 -22.05 0.88 16.61
N THR A 300 -21.73 2.11 16.20
CA THR A 300 -22.63 3.26 16.16
C THR A 300 -23.07 3.58 14.73
N GLU A 301 -24.05 4.44 14.56
CA GLU A 301 -24.55 4.87 13.24
C GLU A 301 -23.45 5.43 12.33
N ASN A 302 -22.43 6.08 12.88
CA ASN A 302 -21.27 6.61 12.14
C ASN A 302 -20.37 5.52 11.54
N ALA A 303 -20.63 4.24 11.83
CA ALA A 303 -19.92 3.12 11.22
C ALA A 303 -20.69 2.49 10.06
N VAL A 304 -21.91 2.99 9.75
CA VAL A 304 -22.82 2.44 8.74
C VAL A 304 -22.64 3.13 7.39
N TYR A 305 -22.50 2.33 6.34
CA TYR A 305 -22.45 2.79 4.95
C TYR A 305 -23.53 2.07 4.14
N ARG A 306 -24.53 2.82 3.69
CA ARG A 306 -25.60 2.32 2.82
C ARG A 306 -25.13 2.33 1.38
N ILE A 307 -25.29 1.20 0.68
CA ILE A 307 -24.75 1.02 -0.67
C ILE A 307 -25.84 0.65 -1.67
N ASP A 308 -25.77 1.23 -2.86
CA ASP A 308 -26.63 0.93 -4.00
C ASP A 308 -25.96 -0.06 -4.96
N GLY A 309 -25.95 -1.34 -4.56
CA GLY A 309 -25.31 -2.38 -5.38
C GLY A 309 -24.82 -3.57 -4.56
N PRO A 310 -23.89 -4.37 -5.08
CA PRO A 310 -23.32 -5.49 -4.33
C PRO A 310 -22.36 -4.98 -3.25
N VAL A 311 -22.47 -5.52 -2.03
CA VAL A 311 -21.43 -5.26 -1.02
C VAL A 311 -20.08 -5.77 -1.51
N ASN A 312 -19.02 -5.02 -1.21
CA ASN A 312 -17.67 -5.41 -1.59
C ASN A 312 -17.41 -5.30 -3.12
N LEU A 313 -17.51 -4.09 -3.67
CA LEU A 313 -17.25 -3.79 -5.08
C LEU A 313 -15.86 -4.26 -5.56
N ASN A 314 -14.86 -4.37 -4.68
CA ASN A 314 -13.53 -4.83 -5.08
C ASN A 314 -13.54 -6.23 -5.72
N ARG A 315 -14.59 -7.04 -5.49
CA ARG A 315 -14.73 -8.38 -6.08
C ARG A 315 -15.02 -8.37 -7.58
N ILE A 316 -15.45 -7.22 -8.10
CA ILE A 316 -15.66 -7.03 -9.53
C ILE A 316 -14.33 -7.12 -10.31
N ILE A 317 -13.19 -7.00 -9.63
CA ILE A 317 -11.86 -7.23 -10.22
C ILE A 317 -11.75 -8.58 -10.95
N GLN A 318 -12.55 -9.59 -10.56
CA GLN A 318 -12.59 -10.88 -11.24
C GLN A 318 -12.93 -10.77 -12.73
N LEU A 319 -13.71 -9.76 -13.13
CA LEU A 319 -14.00 -9.49 -14.56
C LEU A 319 -12.73 -9.18 -15.34
N TYR A 320 -11.76 -8.52 -14.72
CA TYR A 320 -10.48 -8.19 -15.38
C TYR A 320 -9.77 -9.43 -15.91
N ASP A 321 -9.79 -10.53 -15.15
CA ASP A 321 -9.13 -11.78 -15.51
C ASP A 321 -10.01 -12.65 -16.43
N LEU A 322 -11.34 -12.62 -16.26
CA LEU A 322 -12.30 -13.40 -17.02
C LEU A 322 -12.49 -12.89 -18.46
N ILE A 323 -12.25 -11.59 -18.72
CA ILE A 323 -12.47 -10.96 -20.02
C ILE A 323 -11.19 -10.97 -20.84
N ALA A 324 -11.23 -11.66 -21.97
CA ALA A 324 -10.11 -11.79 -22.91
C ALA A 324 -10.19 -10.73 -24.05
N GLN A 325 -10.27 -9.44 -23.67
CA GLN A 325 -10.28 -8.32 -24.63
C GLN A 325 -9.07 -7.42 -24.38
N PRO A 326 -7.95 -7.59 -25.09
CA PRO A 326 -6.71 -6.83 -24.88
C PRO A 326 -6.88 -5.32 -25.07
N ASP A 327 -7.74 -4.89 -25.99
CA ASP A 327 -7.97 -3.48 -26.31
C ASP A 327 -8.62 -2.69 -25.15
N LEU A 328 -9.22 -3.38 -24.19
CA LEU A 328 -9.79 -2.79 -22.99
C LEU A 328 -8.79 -2.72 -21.82
N LYS A 329 -7.55 -3.15 -22.03
CA LYS A 329 -6.47 -3.17 -21.02
C LYS A 329 -5.27 -2.34 -21.51
N TYR A 330 -4.41 -1.95 -20.58
CA TYR A 330 -3.13 -1.38 -21.00
C TYR A 330 -2.31 -2.38 -21.82
N PRO A 331 -1.69 -1.94 -22.93
CA PRO A 331 -0.80 -2.79 -23.70
C PRO A 331 0.35 -3.29 -22.81
N PRO A 332 0.82 -4.54 -23.00
CA PRO A 332 1.98 -5.04 -22.27
C PRO A 332 3.18 -4.12 -22.49
N MET A 333 3.90 -3.84 -21.41
CA MET A 333 5.16 -3.10 -21.48
C MET A 333 6.32 -4.10 -21.42
N THR A 334 7.27 -3.96 -22.36
CA THR A 334 8.53 -4.71 -22.35
C THR A 334 9.60 -3.86 -21.66
N PRO A 335 10.07 -4.24 -20.47
CA PRO A 335 11.13 -3.50 -19.79
C PRO A 335 12.46 -3.64 -20.54
N ARG A 336 13.33 -2.62 -20.40
CA ARG A 336 14.71 -2.69 -20.89
C ARG A 336 15.46 -3.76 -20.11
N THR A 337 16.19 -4.62 -20.81
CA THR A 337 17.07 -5.63 -20.18
C THR A 337 18.50 -5.14 -20.20
N LEU A 338 19.22 -5.32 -19.10
CA LEU A 338 20.68 -5.17 -19.11
C LEU A 338 21.27 -6.24 -20.05
N ARG A 339 21.92 -5.79 -21.13
CA ARG A 339 22.74 -6.68 -21.96
C ARG A 339 24.12 -6.74 -21.32
N ASP A 340 24.35 -7.77 -20.53
CA ASP A 340 25.63 -8.01 -19.88
C ASP A 340 26.32 -9.20 -20.58
N SER A 341 27.34 -8.91 -21.40
CA SER A 341 28.13 -9.91 -22.10
C SER A 341 29.20 -10.53 -21.20
N ASP A 342 29.61 -9.82 -20.14
CA ASP A 342 30.78 -10.18 -19.32
C ASP A 342 30.40 -10.85 -18.00
N GLY A 343 29.13 -10.85 -17.62
CA GLY A 343 28.66 -11.31 -16.32
C GLY A 343 28.50 -10.18 -15.30
N ILE A 344 27.48 -10.33 -14.43
CA ILE A 344 27.06 -9.23 -13.53
C ILE A 344 28.12 -8.85 -12.49
N PHE A 345 28.94 -9.81 -12.03
CA PHE A 345 30.04 -9.54 -11.09
C PHE A 345 31.17 -8.74 -11.75
N GLU A 346 31.52 -9.09 -12.96
CA GLU A 346 32.57 -8.42 -13.72
C GLU A 346 32.19 -7.01 -14.10
N THR A 347 30.94 -6.81 -14.48
CA THR A 347 30.37 -5.48 -14.79
C THR A 347 30.30 -4.63 -13.54
N THR A 348 29.70 -5.16 -12.44
CA THR A 348 29.59 -4.42 -11.17
C THR A 348 30.96 -4.12 -10.54
N ALA A 349 31.97 -4.94 -10.82
CA ALA A 349 33.33 -4.68 -10.37
C ALA A 349 33.94 -3.42 -10.99
N ARG A 350 33.49 -2.99 -12.16
CA ARG A 350 34.00 -1.83 -12.92
C ARG A 350 33.14 -0.58 -12.74
N GLN A 351 31.83 -0.74 -12.61
CA GLN A 351 30.87 0.37 -12.52
C GLN A 351 29.61 -0.04 -11.75
N ASP A 352 28.99 0.91 -11.10
CA ASP A 352 27.68 0.72 -10.48
C ASP A 352 26.60 0.49 -11.53
N LEU A 353 25.60 -0.33 -11.21
CA LEU A 353 24.43 -0.56 -12.06
C LEU A 353 23.17 0.00 -11.38
N LEU A 354 22.50 0.89 -12.09
CA LEU A 354 21.24 1.48 -11.65
C LEU A 354 20.07 0.95 -12.50
N LEU A 355 19.02 0.47 -11.82
CA LEU A 355 17.79 0.03 -12.46
C LEU A 355 16.62 0.88 -11.99
N HIS A 356 15.78 1.32 -12.93
CA HIS A 356 14.54 2.03 -12.65
C HIS A 356 13.35 1.14 -13.05
N HIS A 357 12.83 0.37 -12.09
CA HIS A 357 11.63 -0.47 -12.28
C HIS A 357 10.37 0.38 -12.41
N PRO A 358 9.36 -0.07 -13.19
CA PRO A 358 9.31 -1.27 -14.02
C PRO A 358 9.95 -1.12 -15.40
N PHE A 359 10.51 0.05 -15.73
CA PHE A 359 11.07 0.38 -17.05
C PHE A 359 12.34 -0.41 -17.34
N ASP A 360 13.14 -0.69 -16.33
CA ASP A 360 14.23 -1.66 -16.37
C ASP A 360 13.80 -2.98 -15.73
N ALA A 361 14.18 -4.10 -16.36
CA ALA A 361 13.78 -5.43 -15.92
C ALA A 361 14.36 -5.79 -14.55
N PHE A 362 13.56 -6.38 -13.69
CA PHE A 362 13.98 -6.91 -12.39
C PHE A 362 14.86 -8.17 -12.52
N THR A 363 14.95 -8.74 -13.73
CA THR A 363 15.74 -9.95 -14.00
C THR A 363 17.20 -9.80 -13.63
N ALA A 364 17.80 -8.61 -13.76
CA ALA A 364 19.19 -8.38 -13.38
C ALA A 364 19.45 -8.63 -11.88
N VAL A 365 18.49 -8.25 -11.01
CA VAL A 365 18.58 -8.53 -9.56
C VAL A 365 18.47 -10.04 -9.31
N LEU A 366 17.57 -10.72 -10.02
CA LEU A 366 17.39 -12.16 -9.92
C LEU A 366 18.63 -12.91 -10.44
N ASP A 367 19.22 -12.46 -11.55
CA ASP A 367 20.40 -13.06 -12.15
C ASP A 367 21.63 -12.89 -11.25
N LEU A 368 21.75 -11.76 -10.55
CA LEU A 368 22.80 -11.56 -9.52
C LEU A 368 22.72 -12.65 -8.43
N ILE A 369 21.53 -12.93 -7.92
CA ILE A 369 21.36 -13.95 -6.87
C ILE A 369 21.58 -15.36 -7.44
N ARG A 370 21.08 -15.64 -8.65
CA ARG A 370 21.26 -16.94 -9.31
C ARG A 370 22.75 -17.23 -9.61
N GLN A 371 23.46 -16.24 -10.14
CA GLN A 371 24.91 -16.38 -10.37
C GLN A 371 25.64 -16.58 -9.03
N ALA A 372 25.27 -15.81 -7.99
CA ALA A 372 25.84 -16.01 -6.67
C ALA A 372 25.58 -17.41 -6.11
N ALA A 373 24.42 -18.00 -6.39
CA ALA A 373 24.07 -19.33 -5.90
C ALA A 373 24.94 -20.46 -6.49
N ILE A 374 25.44 -20.29 -7.72
CA ILE A 374 26.23 -21.32 -8.43
C ILE A 374 27.72 -21.01 -8.50
N ASP A 375 28.16 -19.76 -8.36
CA ASP A 375 29.57 -19.37 -8.44
C ASP A 375 30.36 -19.98 -7.28
N PRO A 376 31.38 -20.82 -7.54
CA PRO A 376 32.20 -21.46 -6.49
C PRO A 376 32.99 -20.46 -5.65
N ASN A 377 33.24 -19.25 -6.15
CA ASN A 377 33.95 -18.20 -5.43
C ASN A 377 33.07 -17.42 -4.46
N VAL A 378 31.73 -17.52 -4.55
CA VAL A 378 30.83 -16.91 -3.58
C VAL A 378 30.80 -17.76 -2.30
N LEU A 379 31.11 -17.11 -1.18
CA LEU A 379 31.21 -17.75 0.14
C LEU A 379 29.96 -17.54 0.97
N ALA A 380 29.37 -16.33 0.91
CA ALA A 380 28.22 -15.98 1.73
C ALA A 380 27.24 -15.08 0.96
N ILE A 381 25.94 -15.23 1.27
CA ILE A 381 24.84 -14.40 0.79
C ILE A 381 23.99 -14.00 1.99
N LYS A 382 23.74 -12.68 2.15
CA LYS A 382 22.85 -12.17 3.20
C LYS A 382 21.78 -11.30 2.55
N GLN A 383 20.51 -11.52 2.93
CA GLN A 383 19.38 -10.82 2.31
C GLN A 383 18.26 -10.50 3.30
N THR A 384 17.63 -9.34 3.14
CA THR A 384 16.38 -9.01 3.84
C THR A 384 15.18 -9.37 2.97
N LEU A 385 14.14 -9.97 3.55
CA LEU A 385 12.89 -10.30 2.87
C LEU A 385 11.70 -9.74 3.68
N TYR A 386 10.84 -8.99 3.00
CA TYR A 386 9.63 -8.39 3.58
C TYR A 386 8.35 -8.94 2.94
N ARG A 387 8.30 -8.98 1.61
CA ARG A 387 7.22 -9.54 0.78
C ARG A 387 7.83 -10.19 -0.44
N THR A 388 7.66 -11.49 -0.59
CA THR A 388 8.29 -12.26 -1.69
C THR A 388 7.30 -12.91 -2.64
N GLY A 389 6.04 -13.09 -2.22
CA GLY A 389 5.06 -13.90 -2.93
C GLY A 389 5.27 -15.41 -2.73
N LYS A 390 4.26 -16.22 -3.11
CA LYS A 390 4.27 -17.66 -2.88
C LYS A 390 5.34 -18.40 -3.72
N ASP A 391 5.52 -17.99 -4.99
CA ASP A 391 6.44 -18.64 -5.93
C ASP A 391 7.60 -17.67 -6.25
N SER A 392 8.48 -17.50 -5.27
CA SER A 392 9.59 -16.54 -5.38
C SER A 392 10.85 -17.20 -5.91
N LEU A 393 11.23 -16.86 -7.14
CA LEU A 393 12.50 -17.28 -7.76
C LEU A 393 13.74 -16.84 -6.96
N ILE A 394 13.62 -15.78 -6.17
CA ILE A 394 14.68 -15.32 -5.26
C ILE A 394 14.86 -16.32 -4.12
N VAL A 395 13.75 -16.77 -3.52
CA VAL A 395 13.76 -17.77 -2.45
C VAL A 395 14.36 -19.09 -2.96
N ASP A 396 13.98 -19.52 -4.17
CA ASP A 396 14.53 -20.71 -4.78
C ASP A 396 16.04 -20.61 -5.01
N ALA A 397 16.53 -19.44 -5.45
CA ALA A 397 17.96 -19.21 -5.63
C ALA A 397 18.73 -19.19 -4.29
N LEU A 398 18.15 -18.65 -3.21
CA LEU A 398 18.75 -18.68 -1.87
C LEU A 398 18.82 -20.11 -1.31
N ILE A 399 17.77 -20.91 -1.49
CA ILE A 399 17.75 -22.32 -1.14
C ILE A 399 18.81 -23.09 -1.92
N GLN A 400 18.93 -22.82 -3.23
CA GLN A 400 19.97 -23.44 -4.07
C GLN A 400 21.38 -23.07 -3.59
N ALA A 401 21.59 -21.79 -3.21
CA ALA A 401 22.88 -21.35 -2.65
C ALA A 401 23.25 -22.13 -1.37
N ALA A 402 22.33 -22.28 -0.45
CA ALA A 402 22.55 -23.06 0.79
C ALA A 402 22.87 -24.52 0.48
N ARG A 403 22.12 -25.16 -0.43
CA ARG A 403 22.40 -26.54 -0.89
C ARG A 403 23.75 -26.69 -1.59
N ASN A 404 24.25 -25.63 -2.22
CA ASN A 404 25.58 -25.58 -2.83
C ASN A 404 26.70 -25.26 -1.79
N GLY A 405 26.38 -25.30 -0.49
CA GLY A 405 27.35 -25.15 0.61
C GLY A 405 27.76 -23.71 0.91
N LYS A 406 26.98 -22.71 0.45
CA LYS A 406 27.23 -21.31 0.79
C LYS A 406 26.62 -20.95 2.14
N ASP A 407 27.24 -20.01 2.87
CA ASP A 407 26.66 -19.44 4.07
C ASP A 407 25.54 -18.45 3.69
N VAL A 408 24.28 -18.84 3.90
CA VAL A 408 23.13 -18.04 3.52
C VAL A 408 22.38 -17.59 4.78
N THR A 409 22.31 -16.27 4.99
CA THR A 409 21.55 -15.65 6.09
C THR A 409 20.41 -14.82 5.52
N VAL A 410 19.17 -15.07 5.96
CA VAL A 410 17.99 -14.31 5.53
C VAL A 410 17.30 -13.68 6.72
N VAL A 411 17.13 -12.37 6.69
CA VAL A 411 16.32 -11.64 7.66
C VAL A 411 14.89 -11.55 7.14
N VAL A 412 13.96 -12.26 7.78
CA VAL A 412 12.54 -12.30 7.41
C VAL A 412 11.74 -11.42 8.36
N GLU A 413 10.97 -10.46 7.83
CA GLU A 413 10.05 -9.66 8.61
C GLU A 413 8.71 -10.40 8.76
N LEU A 414 8.46 -11.00 9.92
CA LEU A 414 7.24 -11.77 10.18
C LEU A 414 5.98 -10.89 10.26
N ARG A 415 6.10 -9.63 10.68
CA ARG A 415 4.98 -8.69 10.84
C ARG A 415 4.74 -7.84 9.59
N ALA A 416 5.07 -8.37 8.40
CA ALA A 416 4.71 -7.74 7.13
C ALA A 416 3.18 -7.81 6.99
N ARG A 417 2.51 -6.67 7.15
CA ARG A 417 1.05 -6.55 7.22
C ARG A 417 0.35 -7.27 6.07
N PHE A 418 -0.59 -8.16 6.40
CA PHE A 418 -1.34 -9.06 5.53
C PHE A 418 -0.54 -10.21 4.87
N ASP A 419 0.78 -10.26 5.07
CA ASP A 419 1.66 -11.32 4.58
C ASP A 419 2.26 -12.16 5.73
N GLU A 420 1.78 -12.00 6.95
CA GLU A 420 2.35 -12.64 8.16
C GLU A 420 2.35 -14.16 8.03
N GLU A 421 1.22 -14.76 7.63
CA GLU A 421 1.10 -16.21 7.41
C GLU A 421 2.05 -16.70 6.30
N ALA A 422 2.12 -15.95 5.20
CA ALA A 422 3.01 -16.29 4.08
C ALA A 422 4.49 -16.22 4.50
N ASN A 423 4.86 -15.23 5.32
CA ASN A 423 6.23 -15.04 5.79
C ASN A 423 6.63 -16.09 6.86
N LEU A 424 5.69 -16.56 7.68
CA LEU A 424 5.93 -17.70 8.58
C LEU A 424 6.26 -18.97 7.77
N GLY A 425 5.43 -19.31 6.78
CA GLY A 425 5.69 -20.45 5.90
C GLY A 425 6.97 -20.32 5.06
N LEU A 426 7.33 -19.09 4.68
CA LEU A 426 8.60 -18.81 4.02
C LEU A 426 9.78 -19.09 4.94
N ALA A 427 9.73 -18.66 6.19
CA ALA A 427 10.77 -18.87 7.17
C ALA A 427 11.01 -20.38 7.42
N ASP A 428 9.93 -21.15 7.62
CA ASP A 428 10.00 -22.60 7.79
C ASP A 428 10.70 -23.27 6.58
N ARG A 429 10.28 -22.91 5.35
CA ARG A 429 10.86 -23.45 4.11
C ARG A 429 12.35 -23.13 3.94
N LEU A 430 12.79 -21.93 4.32
CA LEU A 430 14.20 -21.54 4.28
C LEU A 430 15.02 -22.32 5.31
N GLN A 431 14.53 -22.48 6.54
CA GLN A 431 15.20 -23.24 7.60
C GLN A 431 15.37 -24.72 7.23
N GLU A 432 14.34 -25.36 6.69
CA GLU A 432 14.40 -26.74 6.20
C GLU A 432 15.46 -26.95 5.12
N ALA A 433 15.77 -25.90 4.35
CA ALA A 433 16.81 -25.93 3.32
C ALA A 433 18.23 -25.62 3.86
N GLY A 434 18.39 -25.39 5.16
CA GLY A 434 19.68 -25.08 5.79
C GLY A 434 20.08 -23.60 5.73
N VAL A 435 19.14 -22.70 5.41
CA VAL A 435 19.37 -21.25 5.46
C VAL A 435 19.26 -20.75 6.91
N GLN A 436 20.16 -19.87 7.34
CA GLN A 436 20.05 -19.19 8.62
C GLN A 436 18.97 -18.11 8.53
N VAL A 437 17.87 -18.29 9.26
CA VAL A 437 16.76 -17.33 9.29
C VAL A 437 16.82 -16.50 10.57
N VAL A 438 16.75 -15.17 10.38
CA VAL A 438 16.67 -14.18 11.46
C VAL A 438 15.32 -13.49 11.37
N TYR A 439 14.60 -13.38 12.49
CA TYR A 439 13.24 -12.83 12.56
C TYR A 439 13.19 -11.32 12.85
N GLY A 440 14.21 -10.59 12.37
CA GLY A 440 14.29 -9.15 12.58
C GLY A 440 14.76 -8.76 13.99
N VAL A 441 14.39 -7.58 14.44
CA VAL A 441 14.79 -6.99 15.71
C VAL A 441 13.54 -6.69 16.55
N VAL A 442 13.52 -7.10 17.81
CA VAL A 442 12.42 -6.83 18.74
C VAL A 442 12.14 -5.32 18.80
N GLY A 443 10.89 -4.92 18.73
CA GLY A 443 10.43 -3.53 18.74
C GLY A 443 10.58 -2.77 17.42
N TYR A 444 11.33 -3.29 16.43
CA TYR A 444 11.58 -2.63 15.15
C TYR A 444 11.22 -3.54 13.97
N LYS A 445 10.41 -3.02 13.02
CA LYS A 445 10.13 -3.75 11.78
C LYS A 445 11.25 -3.58 10.78
N THR A 446 11.79 -4.68 10.25
CA THR A 446 12.83 -4.64 9.22
C THR A 446 12.21 -4.36 7.85
N HIS A 447 12.42 -3.16 7.32
CA HIS A 447 11.87 -2.71 6.04
C HIS A 447 12.95 -2.35 5.00
N ALA A 448 14.22 -2.38 5.38
CA ALA A 448 15.35 -2.21 4.46
C ALA A 448 15.37 -3.32 3.39
N LYS A 449 15.73 -2.95 2.15
CA LYS A 449 15.88 -3.88 1.02
C LYS A 449 17.35 -3.97 0.66
N MET A 450 18.01 -4.98 1.20
CA MET A 450 19.47 -5.18 1.09
C MET A 450 19.80 -6.62 0.73
N LEU A 451 20.75 -6.77 -0.17
CA LEU A 451 21.44 -8.02 -0.47
C LEU A 451 22.94 -7.78 -0.38
N LEU A 452 23.65 -8.67 0.29
CA LEU A 452 25.10 -8.68 0.37
C LEU A 452 25.62 -10.04 -0.09
N ILE A 453 26.53 -10.03 -1.06
CA ILE A 453 27.23 -11.21 -1.56
C ILE A 453 28.73 -11.03 -1.26
N VAL A 454 29.35 -12.03 -0.64
CA VAL A 454 30.79 -12.05 -0.37
C VAL A 454 31.44 -13.04 -1.31
N ARG A 455 32.26 -12.54 -2.23
CA ARG A 455 32.94 -13.32 -3.26
C ARG A 455 34.49 -13.27 -3.05
N ARG A 456 35.13 -14.39 -3.24
CA ARG A 456 36.58 -14.48 -3.23
C ARG A 456 37.14 -14.10 -4.62
N GLU A 457 38.03 -13.12 -4.67
CA GLU A 457 38.73 -12.68 -5.88
C GLU A 457 40.22 -12.76 -5.65
N GLY A 458 40.83 -13.82 -6.13
CA GLY A 458 42.21 -14.15 -5.80
C GLY A 458 42.41 -14.33 -4.29
N ARG A 459 43.21 -13.48 -3.66
CA ARG A 459 43.48 -13.52 -2.21
C ARG A 459 42.60 -12.60 -1.38
N LYS A 460 41.70 -11.82 -2.00
CA LYS A 460 40.83 -10.84 -1.33
C LYS A 460 39.39 -11.29 -1.33
N LEU A 461 38.63 -10.80 -0.37
CA LEU A 461 37.18 -10.88 -0.37
C LEU A 461 36.60 -9.56 -0.86
N ARG A 462 35.73 -9.64 -1.85
CA ARG A 462 34.96 -8.50 -2.37
C ARG A 462 33.50 -8.64 -2.00
N ARG A 463 32.88 -7.51 -1.68
CA ARG A 463 31.46 -7.42 -1.37
C ARG A 463 30.74 -6.84 -2.57
N TYR A 464 29.66 -7.49 -2.98
CA TYR A 464 28.71 -7.02 -3.97
C TYR A 464 27.40 -6.78 -3.25
N VAL A 465 26.80 -5.63 -3.47
CA VAL A 465 25.63 -5.17 -2.75
C VAL A 465 24.54 -4.81 -3.73
N HIS A 466 23.31 -5.21 -3.43
CA HIS A 466 22.11 -4.60 -4.00
C HIS A 466 21.37 -3.85 -2.90
N LEU A 467 21.00 -2.60 -3.18
CA LEU A 467 20.15 -1.75 -2.36
C LEU A 467 18.94 -1.31 -3.18
N GLY A 468 17.75 -1.39 -2.59
CA GLY A 468 16.52 -1.04 -3.30
C GLY A 468 15.57 -0.17 -2.51
N THR A 469 14.75 0.62 -3.22
CA THR A 469 13.60 1.31 -2.64
C THR A 469 12.40 0.39 -2.51
N GLY A 470 12.32 -0.67 -3.33
CA GLY A 470 11.23 -1.63 -3.46
C GLY A 470 11.52 -3.04 -2.97
N ASN A 471 10.48 -3.81 -2.73
CA ASN A 471 10.58 -5.18 -2.23
C ASN A 471 11.13 -6.17 -3.28
N TYR A 472 11.73 -7.25 -2.81
CA TYR A 472 12.19 -8.38 -3.64
C TYR A 472 11.02 -9.25 -4.12
N HIS A 473 10.18 -8.69 -5.00
CA HIS A 473 8.98 -9.35 -5.51
C HIS A 473 8.80 -9.02 -7.00
N SER A 474 8.94 -10.00 -7.87
CA SER A 474 8.90 -9.81 -9.34
C SER A 474 7.57 -9.22 -9.85
N GLY A 475 6.45 -9.60 -9.25
CA GLY A 475 5.13 -9.04 -9.57
C GLY A 475 5.03 -7.55 -9.20
N THR A 476 5.51 -7.17 -8.02
CA THR A 476 5.55 -5.78 -7.57
C THR A 476 6.48 -4.95 -8.47
N ALA A 477 7.64 -5.47 -8.84
CA ALA A 477 8.60 -4.80 -9.71
C ALA A 477 8.07 -4.52 -11.13
N ARG A 478 6.98 -5.15 -11.57
CA ARG A 478 6.29 -4.87 -12.85
C ARG A 478 5.22 -3.79 -12.74
N ALA A 479 4.79 -3.45 -11.54
CA ALA A 479 3.64 -2.57 -11.30
C ALA A 479 3.99 -1.30 -10.50
N TYR A 480 5.14 -1.28 -9.83
CA TYR A 480 5.59 -0.21 -8.95
C TYR A 480 6.86 0.46 -9.51
N THR A 481 6.94 1.78 -9.37
CA THR A 481 8.19 2.48 -9.68
C THR A 481 9.14 2.36 -8.50
N ASP A 482 10.33 1.81 -8.74
CA ASP A 482 11.37 1.64 -7.72
C ASP A 482 12.77 1.77 -8.31
N ILE A 483 13.73 2.11 -7.46
CA ILE A 483 15.14 2.20 -7.83
C ILE A 483 15.92 1.06 -7.19
N SER A 484 16.78 0.42 -7.96
CA SER A 484 17.75 -0.57 -7.51
C SER A 484 19.16 -0.12 -7.87
N LEU A 485 20.08 -0.19 -6.91
CA LEU A 485 21.50 0.04 -7.08
C LEU A 485 22.24 -1.29 -6.84
N ILE A 486 23.05 -1.73 -7.80
CA ILE A 486 24.01 -2.83 -7.63
C ILE A 486 25.41 -2.23 -7.67
N THR A 487 26.20 -2.44 -6.62
CA THR A 487 27.51 -1.81 -6.45
C THR A 487 28.51 -2.76 -5.81
N ALA A 488 29.79 -2.54 -6.12
CA ALA A 488 30.93 -3.15 -5.43
C ALA A 488 31.79 -2.12 -4.68
N ASP A 489 31.21 -0.92 -4.41
CA ASP A 489 31.87 0.10 -3.58
C ASP A 489 32.22 -0.46 -2.19
N ALA A 490 33.47 -0.28 -1.78
CA ALA A 490 33.97 -0.89 -0.55
C ALA A 490 33.35 -0.31 0.72
N ASP A 491 33.05 0.98 0.74
CA ASP A 491 32.46 1.66 1.89
C ASP A 491 30.98 1.27 2.04
N ILE A 492 30.22 1.26 0.94
CA ILE A 492 28.82 0.78 0.92
C ILE A 492 28.78 -0.71 1.30
N GLY A 493 29.66 -1.53 0.74
CA GLY A 493 29.76 -2.95 1.07
C GLY A 493 30.07 -3.21 2.54
N ASN A 494 30.91 -2.37 3.15
CA ASN A 494 31.19 -2.44 4.58
C ASN A 494 29.99 -1.99 5.43
N ASP A 495 29.32 -0.90 5.07
CA ASP A 495 28.16 -0.40 5.77
C ASP A 495 27.02 -1.45 5.78
N VAL A 496 26.72 -2.07 4.64
CA VAL A 496 25.71 -3.14 4.54
C VAL A 496 26.10 -4.37 5.37
N HIS A 497 27.39 -4.72 5.39
CA HIS A 497 27.88 -5.79 6.26
C HIS A 497 27.63 -5.49 7.74
N LEU A 498 27.93 -4.26 8.20
CA LEU A 498 27.65 -3.81 9.56
C LEU A 498 26.15 -3.82 9.89
N LEU A 499 25.31 -3.43 8.93
CA LEU A 499 23.85 -3.49 9.11
C LEU A 499 23.34 -4.94 9.30
N PHE A 500 23.85 -5.90 8.53
CA PHE A 500 23.52 -7.31 8.74
C PHE A 500 24.01 -7.83 10.09
N GLN A 501 25.18 -7.38 10.59
CA GLN A 501 25.63 -7.73 11.92
C GLN A 501 24.72 -7.19 13.01
N GLN A 502 24.17 -5.98 12.86
CA GLN A 502 23.17 -5.42 13.79
C GLN A 502 21.84 -6.20 13.76
N LEU A 503 21.39 -6.62 12.57
CA LEU A 503 20.14 -7.35 12.41
C LEU A 503 20.21 -8.80 12.90
N SER A 504 21.37 -9.45 12.81
CA SER A 504 21.55 -10.86 13.13
C SER A 504 22.16 -11.14 14.50
N GLY A 505 22.55 -10.11 15.26
CA GLY A 505 23.27 -10.35 16.51
C GLY A 505 23.36 -9.15 17.43
N LEU A 506 24.25 -9.28 18.40
CA LEU A 506 24.45 -8.35 19.51
C LEU A 506 25.46 -7.23 19.16
N ALA A 507 25.47 -6.73 17.95
CA ALA A 507 26.37 -5.64 17.57
C ALA A 507 25.87 -4.30 18.13
N SER A 508 26.77 -3.54 18.77
CA SER A 508 26.50 -2.18 19.22
C SER A 508 26.24 -1.23 18.04
N LYS A 509 25.72 -0.04 18.33
CA LYS A 509 25.55 1.03 17.32
C LYS A 509 26.88 1.34 16.65
N MET A 510 26.97 1.16 15.33
CA MET A 510 28.20 1.38 14.55
C MET A 510 28.09 2.66 13.73
N LYS A 511 29.23 3.29 13.46
CA LYS A 511 29.31 4.45 12.58
C LYS A 511 29.40 3.98 11.12
N LEU A 512 28.36 4.26 10.34
CA LEU A 512 28.34 4.04 8.90
C LEU A 512 29.07 5.18 8.17
N LYS A 513 29.68 4.89 7.04
CA LYS A 513 30.41 5.87 6.24
C LYS A 513 29.56 6.55 5.18
N ARG A 514 28.72 5.80 4.50
CA ARG A 514 27.94 6.22 3.32
C ARG A 514 26.45 6.18 3.56
N LEU A 515 25.95 5.11 4.20
CA LEU A 515 24.52 4.90 4.41
C LEU A 515 24.02 5.69 5.61
N LEU A 516 22.75 6.10 5.50
CA LEU A 516 21.96 6.55 6.65
C LEU A 516 20.98 5.43 7.03
N GLN A 517 20.85 5.17 8.31
CA GLN A 517 20.04 4.09 8.85
C GLN A 517 18.97 4.60 9.82
N SER A 518 17.74 4.19 9.65
CA SER A 518 16.74 4.30 10.70
C SER A 518 16.86 3.08 11.64
N PRO A 519 16.67 3.28 12.97
CA PRO A 519 16.24 4.50 13.66
C PRO A 519 17.39 5.43 14.10
N PHE A 520 18.65 5.23 13.69
CA PHE A 520 19.81 5.85 14.32
C PHE A 520 20.29 7.15 13.67
N THR A 521 20.50 7.16 12.35
CA THR A 521 21.16 8.28 11.65
C THR A 521 20.32 8.90 10.54
N LEU A 522 19.24 8.24 10.09
CA LEU A 522 18.46 8.71 8.95
C LEU A 522 17.68 9.98 9.27
N HIS A 523 16.96 10.02 10.39
CA HIS A 523 16.18 11.18 10.80
C HIS A 523 17.06 12.43 10.97
N THR A 524 18.11 12.31 11.80
CA THR A 524 19.06 13.41 12.02
C THR A 524 19.81 13.80 10.75
N GLY A 525 20.10 12.84 9.88
CA GLY A 525 20.75 13.06 8.60
C GLY A 525 19.89 13.85 7.62
N ILE A 526 18.57 13.63 7.59
CA ILE A 526 17.61 14.41 6.80
C ILE A 526 17.53 15.84 7.36
N LEU A 527 17.29 15.99 8.67
CA LEU A 527 17.20 17.29 9.33
C LEU A 527 18.45 18.14 9.11
N GLY A 528 19.63 17.55 9.26
CA GLY A 528 20.90 18.27 9.04
C GLY A 528 21.11 18.73 7.59
N ARG A 529 20.56 18.02 6.60
CA ARG A 529 20.61 18.44 5.19
C ARG A 529 19.62 19.56 4.91
N ILE A 530 18.40 19.50 5.45
CA ILE A 530 17.43 20.59 5.37
C ILE A 530 17.99 21.85 6.04
N GLU A 531 18.57 21.72 7.22
CA GLU A 531 19.21 22.84 7.92
C GLU A 531 20.40 23.43 7.14
N ARG A 532 21.18 22.60 6.46
CA ARG A 532 22.26 23.06 5.58
C ARG A 532 21.72 23.91 4.44
N GLU A 533 20.68 23.47 3.73
CA GLU A 533 20.04 24.26 2.68
C GLU A 533 19.47 25.58 3.25
N THR A 534 18.86 25.53 4.44
CA THR A 534 18.36 26.72 5.15
C THR A 534 19.48 27.75 5.37
N ARG A 535 20.66 27.30 5.84
CA ARG A 535 21.82 28.19 6.04
C ARG A 535 22.37 28.77 4.73
N ILE A 536 22.36 27.97 3.64
CA ILE A 536 22.77 28.42 2.32
C ILE A 536 21.86 29.52 1.81
N ALA A 537 20.53 29.33 1.92
CA ALA A 537 19.53 30.31 1.53
C ALA A 537 19.62 31.58 2.37
N ALA A 538 19.77 31.47 3.69
CA ALA A 538 19.93 32.60 4.61
C ALA A 538 21.20 33.42 4.31
N ALA A 539 22.21 32.82 3.69
CA ALA A 539 23.41 33.50 3.20
C ALA A 539 23.23 34.14 1.79
N GLY A 540 21.99 34.19 1.26
CA GLY A 540 21.67 34.74 -0.07
C GLY A 540 22.12 33.89 -1.25
N ARG A 541 22.45 32.61 -1.04
CA ARG A 541 22.89 31.69 -2.09
C ARG A 541 21.73 30.77 -2.53
N PRO A 542 21.71 30.31 -3.80
CA PRO A 542 20.70 29.40 -4.28
C PRO A 542 20.66 28.09 -3.46
N ALA A 543 19.48 27.76 -2.93
CA ALA A 543 19.25 26.52 -2.18
C ALA A 543 17.97 25.86 -2.66
N ARG A 544 18.00 24.54 -2.82
CA ARG A 544 16.84 23.77 -3.32
C ARG A 544 16.81 22.37 -2.75
N ILE A 545 15.59 21.91 -2.45
CA ILE A 545 15.30 20.54 -2.03
C ILE A 545 14.26 19.96 -3.00
N ILE A 546 14.50 18.75 -3.51
CA ILE A 546 13.49 17.97 -4.24
C ILE A 546 13.39 16.61 -3.56
N ALA A 547 12.18 16.23 -3.15
CA ALA A 547 11.97 14.93 -2.50
C ALA A 547 10.75 14.21 -3.06
N LYS A 548 10.95 12.97 -3.50
CA LYS A 548 9.88 12.06 -3.93
C LYS A 548 9.73 10.95 -2.91
N MET A 549 8.48 10.69 -2.49
CA MET A 549 8.14 9.65 -1.50
C MET A 549 6.64 9.29 -1.54
N ASN A 550 6.26 8.27 -0.76
CA ASN A 550 4.84 7.89 -0.72
C ASN A 550 4.01 8.74 0.24
N ALA A 551 4.58 9.18 1.36
CA ALA A 551 3.88 10.00 2.35
C ALA A 551 4.83 10.82 3.22
N LEU A 552 4.33 11.95 3.74
CA LEU A 552 5.03 12.87 4.64
C LEU A 552 4.13 13.17 5.85
N ASN A 553 4.61 12.86 7.08
CA ASN A 553 3.89 13.20 8.31
C ASN A 553 4.79 13.32 9.56
N GLU A 554 6.11 13.26 9.41
CA GLU A 554 7.01 13.42 10.56
C GLU A 554 7.07 14.91 10.95
N PRO A 555 6.64 15.28 12.19
CA PRO A 555 6.43 16.69 12.55
C PRO A 555 7.70 17.54 12.55
N GLN A 556 8.86 16.96 12.92
CA GLN A 556 10.12 17.72 12.95
C GLN A 556 10.61 18.01 11.52
N VAL A 557 10.47 17.04 10.61
CA VAL A 557 10.80 17.25 9.19
C VAL A 557 9.88 18.30 8.57
N VAL A 558 8.56 18.25 8.87
CA VAL A 558 7.60 19.27 8.37
C VAL A 558 8.01 20.67 8.84
N ARG A 559 8.32 20.84 10.15
CA ARG A 559 8.78 22.14 10.67
C ARG A 559 10.12 22.61 10.08
N ALA A 560 11.05 21.67 9.88
CA ALA A 560 12.32 21.99 9.23
C ALA A 560 12.13 22.49 7.79
N LEU A 561 11.17 21.89 7.03
CA LEU A 561 10.82 22.34 5.69
C LEU A 561 10.17 23.72 5.71
N TYR A 562 9.30 24.04 6.68
CA TYR A 562 8.73 25.36 6.86
C TYR A 562 9.82 26.40 7.14
N ALA A 563 10.71 26.12 8.10
CA ALA A 563 11.84 27.02 8.40
C ALA A 563 12.76 27.22 7.19
N ALA A 564 12.98 26.16 6.39
CA ALA A 564 13.75 26.26 5.15
C ALA A 564 13.06 27.14 4.11
N SER A 565 11.73 27.01 3.95
CA SER A 565 10.93 27.87 3.06
C SER A 565 10.99 29.34 3.48
N GLN A 566 10.84 29.62 4.77
CA GLN A 566 10.97 30.99 5.32
C GLN A 566 12.35 31.62 5.05
N ALA A 567 13.40 30.80 5.02
CA ALA A 567 14.76 31.23 4.68
C ALA A 567 15.00 31.42 3.16
N GLY A 568 14.03 31.02 2.31
CA GLY A 568 14.11 31.17 0.84
C GLY A 568 14.50 29.91 0.07
N VAL A 569 14.60 28.74 0.73
CA VAL A 569 14.86 27.46 0.04
C VAL A 569 13.69 27.13 -0.87
N GLN A 570 13.95 26.79 -2.14
CA GLN A 570 12.95 26.29 -3.07
C GLN A 570 12.73 24.80 -2.83
N ILE A 571 11.50 24.38 -2.54
CA ILE A 571 11.18 23.01 -2.11
C ILE A 571 10.10 22.43 -3.01
N ASP A 572 10.42 21.34 -3.70
CA ASP A 572 9.50 20.57 -4.53
C ASP A 572 9.30 19.19 -3.94
N LEU A 573 8.08 18.87 -3.54
CA LEU A 573 7.72 17.59 -2.93
C LEU A 573 6.79 16.80 -3.86
N ILE A 574 7.19 15.58 -4.24
CA ILE A 574 6.41 14.65 -5.05
C ILE A 574 5.90 13.55 -4.11
N ILE A 575 4.68 13.72 -3.59
CA ILE A 575 4.12 12.85 -2.55
C ILE A 575 2.88 12.15 -3.09
N ARG A 576 2.96 10.84 -3.31
CA ARG A 576 1.85 10.08 -3.87
C ARG A 576 0.58 10.09 -3.00
N GLY A 577 0.71 9.84 -1.70
CA GLY A 577 -0.39 9.58 -0.76
C GLY A 577 -0.62 10.72 0.23
N ALA A 578 -0.59 10.38 1.51
CA ALA A 578 -0.84 11.34 2.58
C ALA A 578 0.29 12.35 2.76
N CYS A 579 -0.08 13.61 2.85
CA CYS A 579 0.80 14.73 3.18
C CYS A 579 0.16 15.57 4.29
N THR A 580 0.87 15.76 5.39
CA THR A 580 0.39 16.61 6.49
C THR A 580 0.93 18.05 6.41
N LEU A 581 1.87 18.31 5.51
CA LEU A 581 2.42 19.63 5.24
C LEU A 581 1.44 20.45 4.38
N ARG A 582 1.20 21.70 4.72
CA ARG A 582 0.38 22.65 3.99
C ARG A 582 1.27 23.60 3.17
N PRO A 583 1.30 23.49 1.82
CA PRO A 583 2.11 24.38 0.98
C PRO A 583 1.43 25.72 0.76
N GLY A 584 2.19 26.74 0.31
CA GLY A 584 1.64 28.02 -0.16
C GLY A 584 1.01 28.89 0.93
N VAL A 585 1.26 28.60 2.21
CA VAL A 585 0.81 29.46 3.33
C VAL A 585 1.68 30.70 3.38
N PRO A 586 1.09 31.91 3.26
CA PRO A 586 1.86 33.16 3.23
C PRO A 586 2.78 33.36 4.45
N GLY A 587 4.04 33.66 4.21
CA GLY A 587 5.06 33.86 5.24
C GLY A 587 5.59 32.57 5.89
N VAL A 588 5.08 31.42 5.52
CA VAL A 588 5.49 30.09 6.07
C VAL A 588 5.99 29.15 4.99
N SER A 589 5.16 28.86 4.01
CA SER A 589 5.45 27.84 2.98
C SER A 589 5.32 28.36 1.55
N ASP A 590 5.57 29.64 1.33
CA ASP A 590 5.52 30.28 0.00
C ASP A 590 6.42 29.61 -1.04
N ASN A 591 7.52 29.00 -0.59
CA ASN A 591 8.51 28.36 -1.44
C ASN A 591 8.34 26.84 -1.51
N ILE A 592 7.25 26.29 -0.98
CA ILE A 592 6.97 24.84 -1.01
C ILE A 592 5.87 24.54 -2.03
N ARG A 593 6.15 23.59 -2.92
CA ARG A 593 5.17 23.03 -3.84
C ARG A 593 5.04 21.54 -3.56
N VAL A 594 3.80 21.04 -3.53
CA VAL A 594 3.49 19.63 -3.32
C VAL A 594 2.65 19.12 -4.47
N ARG A 595 3.08 18.01 -5.07
CA ARG A 595 2.30 17.32 -6.11
C ARG A 595 2.20 15.82 -5.85
N SER A 596 1.15 15.20 -6.38
CA SER A 596 0.90 13.77 -6.35
C SER A 596 0.74 13.27 -7.78
N ILE A 597 1.36 12.15 -8.12
CA ILE A 597 1.20 11.49 -9.41
C ILE A 597 0.44 10.19 -9.21
N VAL A 598 -0.65 10.01 -9.97
CA VAL A 598 -1.43 8.77 -10.01
C VAL A 598 -1.57 8.35 -11.47
N GLY A 599 -1.11 7.17 -11.81
CA GLY A 599 -1.13 6.67 -13.18
C GLY A 599 -1.08 5.14 -13.24
N ARG A 600 -0.68 4.61 -14.40
CA ARG A 600 -0.61 3.17 -14.68
C ARG A 600 0.19 2.38 -13.64
N PHE A 601 1.35 2.92 -13.23
CA PHE A 601 2.24 2.32 -12.25
C PHE A 601 2.08 3.02 -10.90
N LEU A 602 2.21 2.26 -9.82
CA LEU A 602 2.19 2.82 -8.48
C LEU A 602 3.52 3.49 -8.18
N GLU A 603 3.48 4.80 -7.91
CA GLU A 603 4.66 5.55 -7.49
C GLU A 603 5.12 5.10 -6.11
N HIS A 604 6.30 4.50 -6.04
CA HIS A 604 6.78 3.87 -4.82
C HIS A 604 8.22 4.22 -4.46
N SER A 605 9.02 4.68 -5.41
CA SER A 605 10.42 5.09 -5.17
C SER A 605 10.51 6.25 -4.17
N ARG A 606 11.56 6.24 -3.34
CA ARG A 606 11.92 7.36 -2.46
C ARG A 606 13.27 7.87 -2.89
N VAL A 607 13.30 9.14 -3.29
CA VAL A 607 14.49 9.82 -3.80
C VAL A 607 14.55 11.21 -3.19
N TYR A 608 15.68 11.56 -2.60
CA TYR A 608 15.92 12.85 -1.97
C TYR A 608 17.12 13.54 -2.61
N TRP A 609 16.93 14.76 -3.03
CA TRP A 609 17.97 15.59 -3.65
C TRP A 609 18.12 16.91 -2.91
N PHE A 610 19.37 17.29 -2.62
CA PHE A 610 19.73 18.52 -1.93
C PHE A 610 20.77 19.26 -2.76
N GLY A 611 20.57 20.58 -2.99
CA GLY A 611 21.42 21.43 -3.83
C GLY A 611 22.84 21.60 -3.34
N ASN A 612 23.04 21.64 -2.01
CA ASN A 612 24.34 21.63 -1.34
C ASN A 612 25.35 22.59 -1.95
N ASP A 613 24.94 23.86 -2.14
CA ASP A 613 25.81 24.94 -2.64
C ASP A 613 26.52 24.59 -3.98
N GLY A 614 25.82 23.91 -4.89
CA GLY A 614 26.34 23.55 -6.21
C GLY A 614 27.06 22.18 -6.27
N ALA A 615 27.17 21.47 -5.15
CA ALA A 615 27.68 20.09 -5.08
C ALA A 615 26.55 19.13 -4.66
N PRO A 616 25.56 18.87 -5.53
CA PRO A 616 24.32 18.23 -5.14
C PRO A 616 24.52 16.82 -4.60
N GLU A 617 23.71 16.46 -3.60
CA GLU A 617 23.63 15.11 -3.04
C GLU A 617 22.35 14.43 -3.48
N MET A 618 22.46 13.16 -3.95
CA MET A 618 21.35 12.31 -4.36
C MET A 618 21.29 11.07 -3.46
N TYR A 619 20.12 10.84 -2.86
CA TYR A 619 19.84 9.67 -2.04
C TYR A 619 18.62 8.91 -2.54
N CYS A 620 18.70 7.57 -2.50
CA CYS A 620 17.55 6.68 -2.60
C CYS A 620 17.31 6.00 -1.25
N ALA A 621 16.05 5.72 -0.91
CA ALA A 621 15.71 5.17 0.40
C ALA A 621 14.59 4.13 0.36
N SER A 622 14.57 3.25 1.35
CA SER A 622 13.41 2.41 1.66
C SER A 622 12.37 3.13 2.52
N ALA A 623 12.73 4.26 3.13
CA ALA A 623 11.91 5.06 4.04
C ALA A 623 11.12 6.15 3.32
N ASP A 624 9.90 6.42 3.80
CA ASP A 624 9.20 7.69 3.63
C ASP A 624 9.56 8.63 4.80
N TRP A 625 9.25 9.91 4.71
CA TRP A 625 9.39 10.85 5.85
C TRP A 625 8.17 10.72 6.78
N LEU A 626 8.03 9.53 7.34
CA LEU A 626 7.01 9.17 8.30
C LEU A 626 7.67 8.87 9.65
N GLU A 627 7.06 9.28 10.76
CA GLU A 627 7.55 9.01 12.11
C GLU A 627 7.93 7.53 12.30
N ARG A 628 7.05 6.61 11.94
CA ARG A 628 7.30 5.17 12.07
C ARG A 628 8.47 4.68 11.21
N ASN A 629 8.72 5.29 10.02
CA ASN A 629 9.84 4.89 9.16
C ASN A 629 11.17 5.42 9.71
N LEU A 630 11.17 6.64 10.21
CA LEU A 630 12.38 7.30 10.66
C LEU A 630 12.80 6.90 12.09
N LEU A 631 11.85 6.44 12.94
CA LEU A 631 12.09 6.20 14.37
C LEU A 631 11.78 4.79 14.86
N ARG A 632 10.94 3.99 14.13
CA ARG A 632 10.42 2.70 14.61
C ARG A 632 10.59 1.54 13.63
N ARG A 633 11.46 1.72 12.61
CA ARG A 633 11.78 0.68 11.61
C ARG A 633 13.27 0.62 11.38
N VAL A 634 13.72 -0.51 10.84
CA VAL A 634 15.04 -0.59 10.22
C VAL A 634 14.87 -0.27 8.73
N GLU A 635 15.41 0.88 8.33
CA GLU A 635 15.38 1.39 6.95
C GLU A 635 16.78 1.76 6.49
N THR A 636 17.02 1.76 5.19
CA THR A 636 18.26 2.23 4.58
C THR A 636 18.02 3.40 3.65
N CYS A 637 18.95 4.36 3.69
CA CYS A 637 19.04 5.45 2.74
C CYS A 637 20.49 5.47 2.24
N PHE A 638 20.66 5.39 0.93
CA PHE A 638 21.95 5.21 0.28
C PHE A 638 22.20 6.29 -0.78
N PRO A 639 23.43 6.83 -0.85
CA PRO A 639 23.79 7.83 -1.86
C PRO A 639 23.98 7.17 -3.24
N ILE A 640 23.68 7.92 -4.29
CA ILE A 640 24.12 7.59 -5.65
C ILE A 640 25.43 8.35 -5.88
N LEU A 641 26.55 7.63 -5.79
CA LEU A 641 27.89 8.22 -5.81
C LEU A 641 28.40 8.56 -7.21
N ASP A 642 28.01 7.76 -8.22
CA ASP A 642 28.35 8.01 -9.61
C ASP A 642 27.60 9.24 -10.14
N PRO A 643 28.28 10.29 -10.62
CA PRO A 643 27.64 11.52 -11.08
C PRO A 643 26.71 11.32 -12.29
N GLU A 644 27.01 10.38 -13.19
CA GLU A 644 26.18 10.14 -14.37
C GLU A 644 24.91 9.37 -13.97
N LEU A 645 25.02 8.41 -13.04
CA LEU A 645 23.84 7.76 -12.47
C LEU A 645 22.99 8.74 -11.64
N ALA A 646 23.61 9.63 -10.88
CA ALA A 646 22.89 10.69 -10.15
C ALA A 646 22.12 11.62 -11.11
N LYS A 647 22.73 12.03 -12.23
CA LYS A 647 22.04 12.81 -13.27
C LYS A 647 20.90 12.01 -13.90
N ARG A 648 21.07 10.72 -14.13
CA ARG A 648 20.00 9.85 -14.63
C ARG A 648 18.81 9.81 -13.66
N VAL A 649 19.05 9.60 -12.37
CA VAL A 649 18.01 9.60 -11.33
C VAL A 649 17.32 10.97 -11.28
N TYR A 650 18.09 12.07 -11.31
CA TYR A 650 17.51 13.42 -11.32
C TYR A 650 16.57 13.60 -12.50
N ARG A 651 17.00 13.26 -13.70
CA ARG A 651 16.20 13.40 -14.93
C ARG A 651 14.98 12.48 -14.91
N GLU A 652 15.14 11.17 -14.65
CA GLU A 652 14.09 10.17 -14.79
C GLU A 652 13.09 10.18 -13.63
N VAL A 653 13.53 10.48 -12.38
CA VAL A 653 12.74 10.25 -11.17
C VAL A 653 12.29 11.56 -10.51
N LEU A 654 12.96 12.67 -10.77
CA LEU A 654 12.60 13.96 -10.20
C LEU A 654 12.10 14.93 -11.27
N GLN A 655 12.96 15.39 -12.20
CA GLN A 655 12.60 16.41 -13.18
C GLN A 655 11.43 15.98 -14.06
N ASN A 656 11.47 14.76 -14.61
CA ASN A 656 10.40 14.19 -15.42
C ASN A 656 9.03 14.22 -14.70
N TYR A 657 9.00 14.00 -13.39
CA TYR A 657 7.78 14.07 -12.58
C TYR A 657 7.38 15.50 -12.21
N LEU A 658 8.33 16.42 -12.13
CA LEU A 658 8.04 17.86 -11.97
C LEU A 658 7.46 18.46 -13.26
N ASP A 659 7.76 17.88 -14.40
CA ASP A 659 7.25 18.32 -15.70
C ASP A 659 5.89 17.68 -16.06
N ASP A 660 5.44 16.64 -15.30
CA ASP A 660 4.15 15.98 -15.56
C ASP A 660 2.98 16.95 -15.40
N ASN A 661 2.19 17.10 -16.46
CA ASN A 661 1.01 17.96 -16.52
C ASN A 661 -0.28 17.21 -16.92
N LEU A 662 -0.21 15.87 -17.05
CA LEU A 662 -1.36 15.00 -17.36
C LEU A 662 -1.85 14.20 -16.17
N ASN A 663 -0.92 13.70 -15.33
CA ASN A 663 -1.23 12.83 -14.20
C ASN A 663 -0.97 13.50 -12.84
N ALA A 664 -0.44 14.72 -12.85
CA ALA A 664 -0.14 15.46 -11.64
C ALA A 664 -1.39 16.05 -10.99
N TRP A 665 -1.40 16.03 -9.67
CA TRP A 665 -2.33 16.75 -8.80
C TRP A 665 -1.52 17.67 -7.92
N GLU A 666 -1.86 18.94 -7.88
CA GLU A 666 -1.16 19.95 -7.08
C GLU A 666 -1.97 20.27 -5.83
N LEU A 667 -1.30 20.28 -4.68
CA LEU A 667 -1.88 20.59 -3.38
C LEU A 667 -1.81 22.11 -3.16
N ASP A 668 -2.95 22.70 -2.80
CA ASP A 668 -3.04 24.13 -2.47
C ASP A 668 -2.91 24.42 -0.96
N ALA A 669 -2.96 25.71 -0.61
CA ALA A 669 -2.90 26.18 0.77
C ALA A 669 -4.13 25.80 1.62
N ASP A 670 -5.26 25.45 1.01
CA ASP A 670 -6.46 24.98 1.69
C ASP A 670 -6.43 23.48 1.97
N GLY A 671 -5.42 22.77 1.46
CA GLY A 671 -5.25 21.33 1.61
C GLY A 671 -6.01 20.53 0.55
N ILE A 672 -6.40 21.15 -0.55
CA ILE A 672 -7.16 20.53 -1.65
C ILE A 672 -6.22 20.20 -2.81
N TYR A 673 -6.39 19.02 -3.38
CA TYR A 673 -5.65 18.59 -4.57
C TYR A 673 -6.43 18.92 -5.85
N HIS A 674 -5.79 19.66 -6.75
CA HIS A 674 -6.31 20.02 -8.07
C HIS A 674 -5.58 19.22 -9.16
N LYS A 675 -6.33 18.51 -10.03
CA LYS A 675 -5.73 17.83 -11.19
C LYS A 675 -5.19 18.90 -12.14
N ARG A 676 -3.91 18.78 -12.51
CA ARG A 676 -3.28 19.64 -13.50
C ARG A 676 -3.80 19.25 -14.90
N ALA A 677 -3.94 20.24 -15.75
CA ALA A 677 -4.14 20.10 -17.18
C ALA A 677 -3.12 20.98 -17.91
N PRO A 678 -2.56 20.54 -19.04
CA PRO A 678 -1.63 21.35 -19.80
C PRO A 678 -2.31 22.65 -20.25
N ALA A 679 -1.60 23.77 -20.15
CA ALA A 679 -2.05 25.04 -20.72
C ALA A 679 -2.11 24.97 -22.26
N HIS A 680 -2.76 25.94 -22.91
CA HIS A 680 -2.99 25.89 -24.36
C HIS A 680 -1.69 25.82 -25.18
N ASP A 681 -0.61 26.39 -24.66
CA ASP A 681 0.74 26.42 -25.24
C ASP A 681 1.72 25.41 -24.62
N GLU A 682 1.27 24.63 -23.66
CA GLU A 682 2.09 23.63 -22.98
C GLU A 682 1.94 22.25 -23.63
N ALA A 683 3.05 21.61 -23.99
CA ALA A 683 3.01 20.25 -24.54
C ALA A 683 2.54 19.26 -23.47
N PRO A 684 1.59 18.36 -23.79
CA PRO A 684 1.16 17.31 -22.87
C PRO A 684 2.34 16.40 -22.49
N HIS A 685 2.58 16.23 -21.19
CA HIS A 685 3.65 15.39 -20.67
C HIS A 685 3.16 14.47 -19.56
N SER A 686 3.37 13.17 -19.72
CA SER A 686 3.15 12.14 -18.69
C SER A 686 4.48 11.48 -18.35
N ALA A 687 4.91 11.61 -17.11
CA ALA A 687 6.18 11.08 -16.65
C ALA A 687 6.33 9.58 -16.90
N GLN A 688 5.27 8.80 -16.61
CA GLN A 688 5.30 7.35 -16.82
C GLN A 688 5.33 6.97 -18.30
N MET A 689 4.62 7.70 -19.15
CA MET A 689 4.64 7.45 -20.60
C MET A 689 5.99 7.79 -21.24
N ALA A 690 6.61 8.91 -20.82
CA ALA A 690 7.96 9.28 -21.27
C ALA A 690 9.00 8.20 -20.93
N LEU A 691 8.94 7.66 -19.70
CA LEU A 691 9.82 6.56 -19.28
C LEU A 691 9.57 5.25 -20.04
N MET A 692 8.32 4.95 -20.37
CA MET A 692 7.99 3.79 -21.22
C MET A 692 8.52 3.93 -22.66
N GLN A 693 8.65 5.14 -23.15
CA GLN A 693 9.18 5.46 -24.49
C GLN A 693 10.71 5.55 -24.52
N GLY A 694 11.37 5.49 -23.35
CA GLY A 694 12.84 5.48 -23.26
C GLY A 694 13.46 6.86 -23.08
N LEU A 695 12.76 7.78 -22.37
CA LEU A 695 13.11 9.18 -22.04
C LEU A 695 14.58 9.51 -22.24
#